data_eb557cfa8e05b253d53550021e1519c6
#
_entry.id   eb557cfa8e05b253d53550021e1519c6
#
_cell.length_a   1.000
_cell.length_b   1.000
_cell.length_c   1.000
_cell.angle_alpha   90.00
_cell.angle_beta   90.00
_cell.angle_gamma   90.00
#
_symmetry.space_group_name_H-M   'P 1'
#
loop_
_entity.id
_entity.type
_entity.pdbx_description
1 polymer ?
#
loop_
_entity_poly.entity_id
_entity_poly.type
_entity_poly.pdbx_seq_one_letter_code
_entity_poly.pdbx_strand_id
1 'polypeptide(L)'
;MAKRTDAHAPAPVPTPHDADSHDLIRVHGARENNLKDISVDIPKRRLTVFTGVSGSGKSSLVFDTIAAESQRLINETYSAFVQGFMPTLARPDVDVLEGLTTAIIVDQQRMGADPRSTVGTATDANAMLRILFSRLGKPHIGSPKAYSFNVPSISGAGAVTVERAGKTVKERRSFSITGGMCPRCEGRGAVTDIDLTQLFDDTKSLAEGALTIPGYTPGGWNYRLYSESGFYDPDKSIRKYTKKELHDFLHREPVRMKIAGINMTYEGLIPRIQKSYLAKDKEALQPHIRAFVDRAVTFTVCPDCEGTRLSAAARSSKIGRISIADACAMQISDLAEWVRGLDEPSVAPLLTSLQDTLDSFVEIGLGYLSLDRPSGTLSGGEAQRVKMIRHLGSSLTDVTYVFDEPTIGLHPHDIQRMNDLLLRLRDKGNTVLVVEHKPEAIAIADHVVDLGPGAGTGGGTICFEGTVEGLRAGGTITGRHLDDRASVKETVRTPTGALEIRGATTHNLRDVDVNIPLGVLVVVTGVAGSGKSSLVHGSIPSGDGVVSIDQGAIRGSRRSNPATYTGLLDPIRKAFAKANGVKPALFSANSEGACPTCNGAGVVYTDLAMMAGVASVCEDCEGKRFQASVLEYHLGGRDISEVLAMSVTEAEEFFGEGEARTPAAHAILTRLADVGLGYLSLGQPLTTLSGGERQRLKLATHMADKGGVYVLDEPTTGLHLADVEQLLGLLDRLVDSGKSVIVVEHHQAVMAHADWIIDLGPGAGHDGGRIVFEGTPADLVAKRPTLTGEHLAAYVGG
;
A
#
# COMPACT_ATOMS: atom_id res chain seq x y z
N MET A 1 68.50 -31.91 26.79
CA MET A 1 67.52 -32.79 26.19
C MET A 1 66.27 -31.90 25.88
N ALA A 2 66.14 -31.45 24.62
CA ALA A 2 65.05 -30.60 24.14
C ALA A 2 63.92 -31.49 23.66
N LYS A 3 62.73 -31.30 24.19
CA LYS A 3 61.46 -31.93 23.70
C LYS A 3 61.07 -31.25 22.37
N ARG A 4 61.00 -32.04 21.31
CA ARG A 4 60.40 -31.69 20.06
C ARG A 4 58.88 -31.54 20.31
N THR A 5 58.32 -30.38 20.02
CA THR A 5 56.89 -30.17 19.84
C THR A 5 56.47 -30.67 18.48
N ASP A 6 55.70 -31.74 18.42
CA ASP A 6 55.06 -32.22 17.20
C ASP A 6 54.11 -31.15 16.70
N ALA A 7 54.37 -30.61 15.52
CA ALA A 7 53.43 -29.74 14.80
C ALA A 7 52.25 -30.59 14.34
N HIS A 8 51.08 -30.30 14.89
CA HIS A 8 49.80 -30.86 14.36
C HIS A 8 49.66 -30.46 12.90
N ALA A 9 49.62 -31.46 12.01
CA ALA A 9 49.19 -31.26 10.65
C ALA A 9 47.75 -30.73 10.64
N PRO A 10 47.40 -29.75 9.79
CA PRO A 10 46.01 -29.29 9.69
C PRO A 10 45.12 -30.46 9.29
N ALA A 11 43.97 -30.58 9.97
CA ALA A 11 42.96 -31.59 9.64
C ALA A 11 42.57 -31.48 8.17
N PRO A 12 42.41 -32.60 7.43
CA PRO A 12 41.97 -32.53 6.04
C PRO A 12 40.65 -31.80 5.97
N VAL A 13 40.54 -30.80 5.07
CA VAL A 13 39.30 -30.11 4.74
C VAL A 13 38.31 -31.18 4.30
N PRO A 14 37.14 -31.32 4.94
CA PRO A 14 36.15 -32.30 4.53
C PRO A 14 35.77 -32.06 3.09
N THR A 15 35.76 -33.11 2.28
CA THR A 15 35.18 -33.06 0.92
C THR A 15 33.72 -32.62 1.00
N PRO A 16 33.27 -31.66 0.17
CA PRO A 16 31.86 -31.26 0.15
C PRO A 16 30.98 -32.48 -0.04
N HIS A 17 29.94 -32.61 0.76
CA HIS A 17 28.92 -33.65 0.59
C HIS A 17 28.11 -33.35 -0.67
N ASP A 18 27.57 -34.38 -1.37
CA ASP A 18 26.70 -34.16 -2.54
C ASP A 18 25.52 -33.22 -2.26
N ALA A 19 25.04 -33.21 -1.03
CA ALA A 19 23.99 -32.25 -0.57
C ALA A 19 24.50 -30.79 -0.56
N ASP A 20 25.80 -30.54 -0.50
CA ASP A 20 26.39 -29.19 -0.54
C ASP A 20 26.49 -28.63 -1.96
N SER A 21 26.22 -29.48 -2.98
CA SER A 21 26.26 -29.11 -4.40
C SER A 21 24.99 -28.42 -4.93
N HIS A 22 23.98 -28.21 -4.08
CA HIS A 22 22.73 -27.49 -4.47
C HIS A 22 22.91 -25.98 -4.40
N ASP A 23 23.81 -25.45 -5.23
CA ASP A 23 24.13 -24.01 -5.22
C ASP A 23 23.28 -23.16 -6.16
N LEU A 24 22.31 -23.77 -6.86
CA LEU A 24 21.46 -23.11 -7.85
C LEU A 24 19.98 -23.30 -7.54
N ILE A 25 19.18 -22.27 -7.82
CA ILE A 25 17.75 -22.39 -8.09
C ILE A 25 17.61 -22.53 -9.59
N ARG A 26 17.09 -23.67 -10.07
CA ARG A 26 16.91 -23.95 -11.49
C ARG A 26 15.47 -23.73 -11.89
N VAL A 27 15.25 -22.86 -12.87
CA VAL A 27 13.97 -22.60 -13.49
C VAL A 27 14.08 -22.97 -14.95
N HIS A 28 13.30 -23.93 -15.43
CA HIS A 28 13.28 -24.32 -16.83
C HIS A 28 11.85 -24.36 -17.36
N GLY A 29 11.64 -23.75 -18.52
CA GLY A 29 10.34 -23.76 -19.19
C GLY A 29 9.27 -22.94 -18.47
N ALA A 30 9.62 -21.78 -17.90
CA ALA A 30 8.64 -20.91 -17.25
C ALA A 30 7.81 -20.14 -18.28
N ARG A 31 6.46 -20.24 -18.15
CA ARG A 31 5.47 -19.64 -19.06
C ARG A 31 4.40 -18.83 -18.35
N GLU A 32 4.63 -18.46 -17.09
CA GLU A 32 3.65 -17.69 -16.30
C GLU A 32 3.45 -16.30 -16.90
N ASN A 33 2.21 -15.85 -17.05
CA ASN A 33 1.79 -14.57 -17.63
C ASN A 33 2.39 -14.33 -19.04
N ASN A 34 3.37 -13.41 -19.16
CA ASN A 34 3.99 -13.05 -20.42
C ASN A 34 5.34 -13.75 -20.67
N LEU A 35 5.77 -14.66 -19.81
CA LEU A 35 7.02 -15.40 -19.98
C LEU A 35 6.94 -16.36 -21.18
N LYS A 36 8.01 -16.40 -21.98
CA LYS A 36 8.11 -17.16 -23.23
C LYS A 36 9.01 -18.36 -23.10
N ASP A 37 8.59 -19.36 -22.31
CA ASP A 37 9.32 -20.62 -22.15
C ASP A 37 10.79 -20.39 -21.73
N ILE A 38 10.98 -19.54 -20.68
CA ILE A 38 12.31 -19.12 -20.27
C ILE A 38 12.94 -20.10 -19.31
N SER A 39 14.29 -20.17 -19.37
CA SER A 39 15.09 -20.96 -18.44
C SER A 39 16.22 -20.11 -17.87
N VAL A 40 16.49 -20.25 -16.56
CA VAL A 40 17.55 -19.52 -15.85
C VAL A 40 18.03 -20.30 -14.66
N ASP A 41 19.34 -20.25 -14.40
CA ASP A 41 20.00 -20.86 -13.24
C ASP A 41 20.48 -19.74 -12.28
N ILE A 42 19.82 -19.60 -11.13
CA ILE A 42 20.05 -18.51 -10.19
C ILE A 42 20.98 -18.99 -9.07
N PRO A 43 22.14 -18.34 -8.84
CA PRO A 43 23.06 -18.74 -7.79
C PRO A 43 22.48 -18.47 -6.39
N LYS A 44 22.53 -19.49 -5.53
CA LYS A 44 22.14 -19.36 -4.10
C LYS A 44 23.22 -18.62 -3.31
N ARG A 45 22.80 -18.07 -2.15
CA ARG A 45 23.68 -17.35 -1.23
C ARG A 45 24.39 -16.16 -1.90
N ARG A 46 23.73 -15.60 -2.91
CA ARG A 46 24.14 -14.43 -3.69
C ARG A 46 23.01 -13.43 -3.75
N LEU A 47 23.38 -12.20 -4.10
CA LEU A 47 22.41 -11.15 -4.43
C LEU A 47 22.21 -11.15 -5.95
N THR A 48 21.03 -11.59 -6.38
CA THR A 48 20.63 -11.56 -7.80
C THR A 48 19.63 -10.45 -8.03
N VAL A 49 19.92 -9.55 -8.97
CA VAL A 49 19.02 -8.47 -9.38
C VAL A 49 18.36 -8.84 -10.71
N PHE A 50 17.03 -8.79 -10.71
CA PHE A 50 16.20 -8.92 -11.90
C PHE A 50 15.83 -7.54 -12.40
N THR A 51 16.27 -7.19 -13.60
CA THR A 51 16.07 -5.89 -14.21
C THR A 51 15.45 -6.00 -15.61
N GLY A 52 15.23 -4.89 -16.27
CA GLY A 52 14.60 -4.79 -17.59
C GLY A 52 13.45 -3.80 -17.65
N VAL A 53 12.93 -3.50 -18.82
CA VAL A 53 11.85 -2.53 -19.02
C VAL A 53 10.58 -2.87 -18.25
N SER A 54 9.75 -1.87 -17.93
CA SER A 54 8.48 -2.10 -17.25
C SER A 54 7.59 -3.05 -18.07
N GLY A 55 6.97 -4.05 -17.41
CA GLY A 55 6.16 -5.07 -18.10
C GLY A 55 6.94 -6.16 -18.84
N SER A 56 8.27 -6.30 -18.66
CA SER A 56 9.09 -7.32 -19.32
C SER A 56 8.96 -8.75 -18.76
N GLY A 57 8.24 -8.95 -17.63
CA GLY A 57 8.03 -10.27 -17.03
C GLY A 57 8.83 -10.55 -15.76
N LYS A 58 9.55 -9.57 -15.20
CA LYS A 58 10.34 -9.73 -13.96
C LYS A 58 9.52 -10.27 -12.79
N SER A 59 8.38 -9.63 -12.51
CA SER A 59 7.51 -10.04 -11.41
C SER A 59 6.90 -11.42 -11.68
N SER A 60 6.58 -11.74 -12.93
CA SER A 60 6.08 -13.07 -13.31
C SER A 60 7.10 -14.17 -13.02
N LEU A 61 8.40 -13.92 -13.28
CA LEU A 61 9.45 -14.88 -12.95
C LEU A 61 9.70 -14.98 -11.45
N VAL A 62 9.88 -13.83 -10.77
CA VAL A 62 10.37 -13.81 -9.39
C VAL A 62 9.24 -14.09 -8.38
N PHE A 63 8.08 -13.43 -8.54
CA PHE A 63 6.97 -13.54 -7.58
C PHE A 63 5.98 -14.63 -7.97
N ASP A 64 5.52 -14.65 -9.23
CA ASP A 64 4.45 -15.55 -9.65
C ASP A 64 4.96 -16.98 -9.95
N THR A 65 6.27 -17.16 -10.21
CA THR A 65 6.90 -18.46 -10.43
C THR A 65 7.72 -18.91 -9.22
N ILE A 66 8.84 -18.26 -8.90
CA ILE A 66 9.80 -18.74 -7.89
C ILE A 66 9.22 -18.64 -6.47
N ALA A 67 8.76 -17.46 -6.07
CA ALA A 67 8.26 -17.22 -4.73
C ALA A 67 6.93 -17.93 -4.48
N ALA A 68 6.03 -17.95 -5.47
CA ALA A 68 4.74 -18.65 -5.39
C ALA A 68 4.92 -20.15 -5.16
N GLU A 69 5.80 -20.82 -5.91
CA GLU A 69 6.04 -22.26 -5.76
C GLU A 69 6.71 -22.58 -4.43
N SER A 70 7.68 -21.76 -3.99
CA SER A 70 8.28 -21.93 -2.68
C SER A 70 7.25 -21.83 -1.55
N GLN A 71 6.35 -20.85 -1.60
CA GLN A 71 5.27 -20.73 -0.62
C GLN A 71 4.26 -21.87 -0.71
N ARG A 72 3.92 -22.31 -1.92
CA ARG A 72 3.01 -23.46 -2.13
C ARG A 72 3.57 -24.71 -1.48
N LEU A 73 4.84 -25.03 -1.73
CA LEU A 73 5.53 -26.20 -1.14
C LEU A 73 5.57 -26.11 0.39
N ILE A 74 5.83 -24.93 0.96
CA ILE A 74 5.79 -24.74 2.42
C ILE A 74 4.38 -24.95 2.95
N ASN A 75 3.35 -24.42 2.29
CA ASN A 75 1.97 -24.56 2.70
C ASN A 75 1.55 -26.05 2.75
N GLU A 76 2.05 -26.89 1.83
CA GLU A 76 1.81 -28.33 1.82
C GLU A 76 2.40 -29.09 3.03
N THR A 77 3.38 -28.51 3.72
CA THR A 77 3.97 -29.12 4.93
C THR A 77 3.08 -28.97 6.17
N TYR A 78 2.11 -28.06 6.16
CA TYR A 78 1.19 -27.85 7.27
C TYR A 78 0.07 -28.91 7.29
N SER A 79 -0.56 -29.09 8.46
CA SER A 79 -1.74 -29.95 8.55
C SER A 79 -2.89 -29.40 7.70
N ALA A 80 -3.76 -30.29 7.18
CA ALA A 80 -4.91 -29.92 6.35
C ALA A 80 -5.82 -28.86 7.02
N PHE A 81 -5.91 -28.88 8.36
CA PHE A 81 -6.65 -27.86 9.13
C PHE A 81 -6.01 -26.46 8.96
N VAL A 82 -4.69 -26.36 9.06
CA VAL A 82 -3.96 -25.08 8.90
C VAL A 82 -3.99 -24.62 7.45
N GLN A 83 -3.81 -25.55 6.50
CA GLN A 83 -3.91 -25.25 5.06
C GLN A 83 -5.26 -24.62 4.69
N GLY A 84 -6.35 -25.02 5.37
CA GLY A 84 -7.68 -24.43 5.17
C GLY A 84 -7.80 -22.92 5.53
N PHE A 85 -6.85 -22.37 6.25
CA PHE A 85 -6.78 -20.93 6.56
C PHE A 85 -5.73 -20.15 5.74
N MET A 86 -4.98 -20.85 4.88
CA MET A 86 -3.93 -20.25 4.06
C MET A 86 -4.45 -19.93 2.65
N PRO A 87 -3.87 -18.93 1.96
CA PRO A 87 -4.17 -18.69 0.57
C PRO A 87 -3.87 -19.95 -0.26
N THR A 88 -4.81 -20.38 -1.10
CA THR A 88 -4.57 -21.43 -2.07
C THR A 88 -3.76 -20.86 -3.22
N LEU A 89 -2.51 -21.30 -3.36
CA LEU A 89 -1.63 -20.93 -4.46
C LEU A 89 -1.76 -21.99 -5.57
N ALA A 90 -1.99 -21.55 -6.79
CA ALA A 90 -1.91 -22.41 -7.95
C ALA A 90 -0.44 -22.79 -8.21
N ARG A 91 -0.21 -23.96 -8.77
CA ARG A 91 1.11 -24.32 -9.27
C ARG A 91 1.43 -23.45 -10.48
N PRO A 92 2.59 -22.77 -10.52
CA PRO A 92 2.97 -21.95 -11.67
C PRO A 92 3.22 -22.84 -12.92
N ASP A 93 3.02 -22.27 -14.10
CA ASP A 93 3.30 -22.92 -15.40
C ASP A 93 4.82 -22.92 -15.66
N VAL A 94 5.47 -24.00 -15.21
CA VAL A 94 6.90 -24.20 -15.32
C VAL A 94 7.19 -25.72 -15.42
N ASP A 95 8.12 -26.10 -16.29
CA ASP A 95 8.46 -27.52 -16.47
C ASP A 95 9.29 -28.04 -15.29
N VAL A 96 10.36 -27.32 -14.92
CA VAL A 96 11.25 -27.69 -13.81
C VAL A 96 11.50 -26.49 -12.92
N LEU A 97 11.34 -26.66 -11.61
CA LEU A 97 11.70 -25.69 -10.60
C LEU A 97 12.32 -26.42 -9.40
N GLU A 98 13.64 -26.35 -9.29
CA GLU A 98 14.44 -27.09 -8.31
C GLU A 98 15.31 -26.17 -7.47
N GLY A 99 15.77 -26.70 -6.33
CA GLY A 99 16.72 -25.99 -5.47
C GLY A 99 16.10 -24.87 -4.63
N LEU A 100 14.78 -24.78 -4.57
CA LEU A 100 14.08 -23.77 -3.76
C LEU A 100 14.38 -23.93 -2.27
N THR A 101 14.52 -22.79 -1.59
CA THR A 101 14.50 -22.68 -0.13
C THR A 101 13.28 -21.87 0.30
N THR A 102 13.03 -21.79 1.59
CA THR A 102 11.90 -20.99 2.14
C THR A 102 11.98 -19.55 1.63
N ALA A 103 10.97 -19.11 0.88
CA ALA A 103 10.89 -17.74 0.40
C ALA A 103 10.20 -16.82 1.40
N ILE A 104 10.85 -15.71 1.71
CA ILE A 104 10.31 -14.59 2.47
C ILE A 104 10.10 -13.42 1.52
N ILE A 105 8.84 -13.13 1.24
CA ILE A 105 8.46 -12.05 0.33
C ILE A 105 8.35 -10.74 1.09
N VAL A 106 9.06 -9.73 0.62
CA VAL A 106 9.04 -8.35 1.13
C VAL A 106 8.53 -7.44 0.02
N ASP A 107 7.23 -7.41 -0.12
CA ASP A 107 6.52 -6.63 -1.12
C ASP A 107 6.03 -5.27 -0.57
N GLN A 108 5.52 -4.42 -1.48
CA GLN A 108 4.96 -3.11 -1.17
C GLN A 108 3.51 -3.15 -0.72
N GLN A 109 2.90 -4.33 -0.55
CA GLN A 109 1.52 -4.41 -0.11
C GLN A 109 1.36 -3.76 1.25
N ARG A 110 0.35 -2.91 1.38
CA ARG A 110 0.03 -2.24 2.64
C ARG A 110 -0.24 -3.28 3.73
N MET A 111 0.34 -3.05 4.87
CA MET A 111 0.03 -3.82 6.06
C MET A 111 -1.43 -3.59 6.42
N GLY A 112 -2.14 -4.64 6.85
CA GLY A 112 -3.58 -4.64 7.02
C GLY A 112 -4.18 -3.41 7.70
N ALA A 113 -5.40 -3.05 7.30
CA ALA A 113 -6.13 -1.86 7.74
C ALA A 113 -6.74 -1.96 9.16
N ASP A 114 -6.37 -2.96 9.98
CA ASP A 114 -6.87 -3.05 11.37
C ASP A 114 -6.36 -1.84 12.16
N PRO A 115 -7.25 -1.02 12.76
CA PRO A 115 -6.87 0.13 13.59
C PRO A 115 -5.98 -0.24 14.79
N ARG A 116 -5.94 -1.52 15.17
CA ARG A 116 -5.09 -2.06 16.25
C ARG A 116 -3.71 -2.50 15.76
N SER A 117 -3.47 -2.49 14.45
CA SER A 117 -2.15 -2.77 13.89
C SER A 117 -1.32 -1.49 13.88
N THR A 118 -0.17 -1.52 14.56
CA THR A 118 0.78 -0.41 14.64
C THR A 118 2.17 -0.86 14.23
N VAL A 119 3.06 0.08 13.94
CA VAL A 119 4.48 -0.21 13.66
C VAL A 119 5.08 -1.10 14.76
N GLY A 120 4.84 -0.78 16.02
CA GLY A 120 5.36 -1.56 17.16
C GLY A 120 4.77 -2.96 17.28
N THR A 121 3.52 -3.19 16.87
CA THR A 121 2.93 -4.54 16.87
C THR A 121 3.37 -5.36 15.67
N ALA A 122 3.65 -4.71 14.55
CA ALA A 122 4.10 -5.37 13.33
C ALA A 122 5.56 -5.88 13.42
N THR A 123 6.37 -5.26 14.29
CA THR A 123 7.80 -5.56 14.45
C THR A 123 8.17 -6.23 15.74
N ASP A 124 7.18 -6.60 16.55
CA ASP A 124 7.32 -7.18 17.90
C ASP A 124 7.98 -6.24 18.95
N ALA A 125 8.40 -5.03 18.57
CA ALA A 125 8.98 -4.04 19.50
C ALA A 125 8.02 -3.71 20.66
N ASN A 126 6.71 -3.61 20.37
CA ASN A 126 5.69 -3.40 21.40
C ASN A 126 5.61 -4.58 22.39
N ALA A 127 5.84 -5.82 21.95
CA ALA A 127 5.86 -6.98 22.83
C ALA A 127 7.02 -6.88 23.83
N MET A 128 8.20 -6.48 23.37
CA MET A 128 9.38 -6.26 24.22
C MET A 128 9.18 -5.12 25.21
N LEU A 129 8.61 -3.97 24.77
CA LEU A 129 8.26 -2.88 25.68
C LEU A 129 7.26 -3.31 26.75
N ARG A 130 6.24 -4.07 26.42
CA ARG A 130 5.27 -4.60 27.40
C ARG A 130 5.94 -5.46 28.48
N ILE A 131 6.90 -6.29 28.08
CA ILE A 131 7.69 -7.08 29.03
C ILE A 131 8.54 -6.14 29.90
N LEU A 132 9.21 -5.17 29.31
CA LEU A 132 10.04 -4.19 30.01
C LEU A 132 9.23 -3.43 31.07
N PHE A 133 8.08 -2.85 30.69
CA PHE A 133 7.20 -2.14 31.63
C PHE A 133 6.59 -3.05 32.69
N SER A 134 6.31 -4.32 32.39
CA SER A 134 5.83 -5.27 33.38
C SER A 134 6.90 -5.62 34.44
N ARG A 135 8.18 -5.40 34.17
CA ARG A 135 9.28 -5.67 35.08
C ARG A 135 9.71 -4.43 35.87
N LEU A 136 9.82 -3.30 35.18
CA LEU A 136 10.39 -2.06 35.71
C LEU A 136 9.37 -0.99 36.07
N GLY A 137 8.15 -1.06 35.49
CA GLY A 137 7.12 -0.02 35.64
C GLY A 137 6.62 0.15 37.08
N LYS A 138 6.50 1.39 37.51
CA LYS A 138 5.96 1.78 38.81
C LYS A 138 4.77 2.73 38.65
N PRO A 139 3.60 2.49 39.29
CA PRO A 139 3.27 1.28 40.10
C PRO A 139 3.24 0.02 39.23
N HIS A 140 3.54 -1.12 39.83
CA HIS A 140 3.40 -2.41 39.15
C HIS A 140 1.91 -2.77 38.97
N ILE A 141 1.45 -2.98 37.76
CA ILE A 141 0.03 -3.22 37.43
C ILE A 141 -0.26 -4.66 36.96
N GLY A 142 0.77 -5.51 36.82
CA GLY A 142 0.61 -6.92 36.47
C GLY A 142 1.52 -7.39 35.34
N SER A 143 1.11 -8.47 34.68
CA SER A 143 1.86 -9.12 33.60
C SER A 143 1.92 -8.25 32.33
N PRO A 144 2.71 -8.61 31.31
CA PRO A 144 2.75 -7.88 30.02
C PRO A 144 1.38 -7.68 29.35
N LYS A 145 0.38 -8.50 29.69
CA LYS A 145 -1.02 -8.35 29.22
C LYS A 145 -1.66 -7.06 29.73
N ALA A 146 -1.28 -6.59 30.94
CA ALA A 146 -1.79 -5.35 31.52
C ALA A 146 -1.31 -4.08 30.77
N TYR A 147 -0.31 -4.22 29.90
CA TYR A 147 0.24 -3.16 29.04
C TYR A 147 -0.15 -3.32 27.56
N SER A 148 -1.05 -4.28 27.25
CA SER A 148 -1.48 -4.55 25.87
C SER A 148 -2.83 -3.91 25.58
N PHE A 149 -2.88 -3.03 24.59
CA PHE A 149 -4.13 -2.44 24.12
C PHE A 149 -5.01 -3.43 23.33
N ASN A 150 -4.52 -4.66 23.03
CA ASN A 150 -5.28 -5.73 22.39
C ASN A 150 -5.89 -6.72 23.40
N VAL A 151 -5.65 -6.55 24.70
CA VAL A 151 -6.16 -7.44 25.74
C VAL A 151 -7.12 -6.69 26.64
N PRO A 152 -8.42 -7.05 26.67
CA PRO A 152 -9.38 -6.44 27.58
C PRO A 152 -9.16 -6.91 29.03
N SER A 153 -9.57 -6.08 29.98
CA SER A 153 -9.71 -6.52 31.37
C SER A 153 -11.00 -7.31 31.55
N ILE A 154 -10.90 -8.54 31.98
CA ILE A 154 -12.04 -9.45 32.14
C ILE A 154 -12.02 -10.00 33.57
N SER A 155 -13.18 -9.97 34.25
CA SER A 155 -13.39 -10.65 35.52
C SER A 155 -14.58 -11.60 35.40
N GLY A 156 -14.45 -12.77 35.90
CA GLY A 156 -15.51 -13.78 35.90
C GLY A 156 -15.49 -14.61 37.20
N ALA A 157 -16.68 -15.02 37.64
CA ALA A 157 -16.79 -15.94 38.77
C ALA A 157 -17.74 -17.09 38.39
N GLY A 158 -17.32 -18.31 38.64
CA GLY A 158 -18.12 -19.51 38.28
C GLY A 158 -17.88 -20.67 39.26
N ALA A 159 -18.84 -21.56 39.38
CA ALA A 159 -18.70 -22.81 40.09
C ALA A 159 -17.90 -23.80 39.24
N VAL A 160 -16.73 -24.21 39.70
CA VAL A 160 -15.90 -25.25 39.09
C VAL A 160 -16.01 -26.52 39.91
N THR A 161 -16.22 -27.64 39.28
CA THR A 161 -16.25 -28.97 39.94
C THR A 161 -14.81 -29.44 40.04
N VAL A 162 -14.32 -29.59 41.26
CA VAL A 162 -12.96 -30.06 41.58
C VAL A 162 -13.04 -31.37 42.34
N GLU A 163 -12.22 -32.33 41.96
CA GLU A 163 -12.10 -33.60 42.66
C GLU A 163 -11.02 -33.45 43.75
N ARG A 164 -11.43 -33.58 45.04
CA ARG A 164 -10.54 -33.60 46.18
C ARG A 164 -10.75 -34.88 46.97
N ALA A 165 -9.68 -35.66 47.14
CA ALA A 165 -9.69 -36.91 47.91
C ALA A 165 -10.82 -37.86 47.52
N GLY A 166 -11.10 -38.05 46.21
CA GLY A 166 -12.14 -38.95 45.69
C GLY A 166 -13.57 -38.41 45.85
N LYS A 167 -13.77 -37.14 46.23
CA LYS A 167 -15.08 -36.49 46.34
C LYS A 167 -15.14 -35.29 45.41
N THR A 168 -16.19 -35.20 44.61
CA THR A 168 -16.49 -34.08 43.74
C THR A 168 -17.10 -32.94 44.56
N VAL A 169 -16.36 -31.81 44.67
CA VAL A 169 -16.79 -30.60 45.38
C VAL A 169 -16.97 -29.46 44.39
N LYS A 170 -18.08 -28.73 44.47
CA LYS A 170 -18.28 -27.46 43.72
C LYS A 170 -17.62 -26.32 44.47
N GLU A 171 -16.55 -25.78 43.93
CA GLU A 171 -15.81 -24.63 44.44
C GLU A 171 -16.09 -23.41 43.58
N ARG A 172 -16.44 -22.28 44.18
CA ARG A 172 -16.61 -21.02 43.45
C ARG A 172 -15.24 -20.39 43.24
N ARG A 173 -14.80 -20.37 41.98
CA ARG A 173 -13.54 -19.71 41.62
C ARG A 173 -13.84 -18.43 40.86
N SER A 174 -13.17 -17.35 41.27
CA SER A 174 -13.13 -16.12 40.49
C SER A 174 -11.79 -16.03 39.78
N PHE A 175 -11.82 -15.55 38.56
CA PHE A 175 -10.61 -15.19 37.83
C PHE A 175 -10.71 -13.74 37.37
N SER A 176 -9.59 -13.04 37.34
CA SER A 176 -9.50 -11.72 36.74
C SER A 176 -8.25 -11.69 35.87
N ILE A 177 -8.40 -11.22 34.64
CA ILE A 177 -7.31 -10.92 33.73
C ILE A 177 -7.27 -9.40 33.61
N THR A 178 -6.17 -8.81 34.08
CA THR A 178 -5.94 -7.39 33.87
C THR A 178 -5.33 -7.17 32.51
N GLY A 179 -6.09 -6.56 31.61
CA GLY A 179 -5.65 -6.12 30.28
C GLY A 179 -5.36 -4.63 30.24
N GLY A 180 -4.54 -4.23 29.27
CA GLY A 180 -4.20 -2.82 29.07
C GLY A 180 -5.11 -2.06 28.10
N MET A 181 -6.14 -2.70 27.56
CA MET A 181 -7.02 -2.12 26.55
C MET A 181 -7.89 -1.00 27.16
N CYS A 182 -7.99 0.13 26.46
CA CYS A 182 -8.97 1.16 26.80
C CYS A 182 -10.40 0.61 26.59
N PRO A 183 -11.25 0.61 27.62
CA PRO A 183 -12.60 0.02 27.49
C PRO A 183 -13.51 0.80 26.53
N ARG A 184 -13.32 2.12 26.37
CA ARG A 184 -14.17 2.95 25.54
C ARG A 184 -13.93 2.77 24.05
N CYS A 185 -12.68 2.78 23.59
CA CYS A 185 -12.34 2.61 22.18
C CYS A 185 -11.90 1.19 21.83
N GLU A 186 -11.93 0.28 22.78
CA GLU A 186 -11.53 -1.13 22.58
C GLU A 186 -10.16 -1.27 21.92
N GLY A 187 -9.21 -0.43 22.31
CA GLY A 187 -7.84 -0.44 21.76
C GLY A 187 -7.69 0.18 20.36
N ARG A 188 -8.70 0.85 19.83
CA ARG A 188 -8.63 1.50 18.50
C ARG A 188 -7.98 2.88 18.55
N GLY A 189 -7.97 3.53 19.70
CA GLY A 189 -7.46 4.91 19.87
C GLY A 189 -8.42 6.00 19.42
N ALA A 190 -9.42 5.65 18.63
CA ALA A 190 -10.48 6.53 18.16
C ALA A 190 -11.85 5.94 18.48
N VAL A 191 -12.82 6.78 18.65
CA VAL A 191 -14.25 6.40 18.76
C VAL A 191 -14.97 6.89 17.52
N THR A 192 -15.91 6.06 17.08
CA THR A 192 -16.80 6.44 15.99
C THR A 192 -17.89 7.29 16.58
N ASP A 193 -17.93 8.56 16.21
CA ASP A 193 -19.01 9.45 16.55
C ASP A 193 -19.86 9.71 15.31
N ILE A 194 -21.13 9.97 15.53
CA ILE A 194 -22.07 10.23 14.46
C ILE A 194 -22.44 11.71 14.51
N ASP A 195 -22.14 12.43 13.44
CA ASP A 195 -22.56 13.82 13.29
C ASP A 195 -24.08 13.89 13.14
N LEU A 196 -24.75 14.27 14.22
CA LEU A 196 -26.18 14.36 14.27
C LEU A 196 -26.77 15.34 13.24
N THR A 197 -26.00 16.35 12.82
CA THR A 197 -26.45 17.32 11.80
C THR A 197 -26.61 16.69 10.42
N GLN A 198 -25.92 15.57 10.19
CA GLN A 198 -26.03 14.76 8.97
C GLN A 198 -27.21 13.77 9.01
N LEU A 199 -27.78 13.51 10.19
CA LEU A 199 -28.91 12.60 10.38
C LEU A 199 -30.27 13.27 10.25
N PHE A 200 -30.38 14.50 10.74
CA PHE A 200 -31.64 15.25 10.74
C PHE A 200 -31.41 16.76 10.82
N ASP A 201 -32.38 17.50 10.32
CA ASP A 201 -32.52 18.94 10.47
C ASP A 201 -33.39 19.19 11.73
N ASP A 202 -32.79 19.65 12.82
CA ASP A 202 -33.46 19.85 14.10
C ASP A 202 -34.48 20.99 14.09
N THR A 203 -34.42 21.88 13.10
CA THR A 203 -35.37 22.98 12.91
C THR A 203 -36.74 22.50 12.44
N LYS A 204 -36.79 21.33 11.80
CA LYS A 204 -37.97 20.68 11.26
C LYS A 204 -38.58 19.67 12.20
N SER A 205 -39.87 19.40 11.99
CA SER A 205 -40.55 18.26 12.57
C SER A 205 -40.42 17.01 11.70
N LEU A 206 -40.73 15.84 12.26
CA LEU A 206 -40.78 14.61 11.46
C LEU A 206 -41.80 14.73 10.34
N ALA A 207 -42.97 15.34 10.58
CA ALA A 207 -43.98 15.57 9.53
C ALA A 207 -43.46 16.44 8.37
N GLU A 208 -42.54 17.38 8.65
CA GLU A 208 -41.87 18.24 7.67
C GLU A 208 -40.66 17.60 6.99
N GLY A 209 -40.36 16.35 7.28
CA GLY A 209 -39.24 15.65 6.67
C GLY A 209 -37.88 15.95 7.30
N ALA A 210 -37.77 16.00 8.64
CA ALA A 210 -36.56 16.31 9.36
C ALA A 210 -35.41 15.32 9.06
N LEU A 211 -35.69 14.03 8.74
CA LEU A 211 -34.66 13.02 8.53
C LEU A 211 -33.94 13.19 7.18
N THR A 212 -32.61 13.29 7.20
CA THR A 212 -31.76 13.47 6.01
C THR A 212 -31.05 12.19 5.57
N ILE A 213 -31.36 11.08 6.23
CA ILE A 213 -30.74 9.76 6.01
C ILE A 213 -31.28 9.12 4.73
N PRO A 214 -30.44 8.55 3.87
CA PRO A 214 -30.89 7.81 2.71
C PRO A 214 -31.88 6.69 3.06
N GLY A 215 -33.03 6.64 2.35
CA GLY A 215 -34.08 5.66 2.61
C GLY A 215 -35.04 6.01 3.76
N TYR A 216 -34.93 7.21 4.33
CA TYR A 216 -35.83 7.74 5.35
C TYR A 216 -36.63 8.95 4.79
N THR A 217 -37.34 8.69 3.73
CA THR A 217 -38.22 9.71 3.11
C THR A 217 -39.61 9.77 3.78
N PRO A 218 -40.26 10.94 3.89
CA PRO A 218 -41.60 11.06 4.39
C PRO A 218 -42.59 10.08 3.72
N GLY A 219 -43.36 9.35 4.52
CA GLY A 219 -44.25 8.28 4.04
C GLY A 219 -43.59 6.94 3.80
N GLY A 220 -42.26 6.86 3.76
CA GLY A 220 -41.51 5.61 3.63
C GLY A 220 -41.55 4.76 4.89
N TRP A 221 -41.28 3.45 4.73
CA TRP A 221 -41.35 2.48 5.83
C TRP A 221 -40.45 2.81 7.03
N ASN A 222 -39.18 3.14 6.77
CA ASN A 222 -38.23 3.52 7.83
C ASN A 222 -38.63 4.83 8.52
N TYR A 223 -39.29 5.75 7.82
CA TYR A 223 -39.76 7.02 8.35
C TYR A 223 -40.94 6.84 9.30
N ARG A 224 -41.91 6.00 8.93
CA ARG A 224 -43.10 5.67 9.71
C ARG A 224 -42.74 5.04 11.07
N LEU A 225 -41.59 4.33 11.14
CA LEU A 225 -41.10 3.76 12.40
C LEU A 225 -40.92 4.84 13.47
N TYR A 226 -40.53 6.05 13.08
CA TYR A 226 -40.32 7.18 13.98
C TYR A 226 -41.58 8.06 14.10
N SER A 227 -42.19 8.43 13.02
CA SER A 227 -43.33 9.34 13.03
C SER A 227 -44.60 8.74 13.67
N GLU A 228 -44.76 7.41 13.65
CA GLU A 228 -45.92 6.70 14.19
C GLU A 228 -45.59 5.92 15.48
N SER A 229 -44.42 6.15 16.08
CA SER A 229 -43.98 5.43 17.29
C SER A 229 -44.76 5.78 18.55
N GLY A 230 -45.34 6.97 18.61
CA GLY A 230 -46.03 7.47 19.80
C GLY A 230 -45.14 7.89 20.96
N PHE A 231 -43.82 7.89 20.79
CA PHE A 231 -42.88 8.34 21.83
C PHE A 231 -42.72 9.86 21.88
N TYR A 232 -43.04 10.54 20.79
CA TYR A 232 -42.98 12.00 20.63
C TYR A 232 -43.99 12.44 19.56
N ASP A 233 -44.27 13.75 19.57
CA ASP A 233 -45.21 14.35 18.62
C ASP A 233 -44.49 14.52 17.24
N PRO A 234 -45.01 13.94 16.16
CA PRO A 234 -44.39 14.03 14.83
C PRO A 234 -44.45 15.44 14.21
N ASP A 235 -45.34 16.32 14.71
CA ASP A 235 -45.50 17.69 14.24
C ASP A 235 -44.62 18.68 15.02
N LYS A 236 -43.97 18.22 16.09
CA LYS A 236 -43.07 19.01 16.92
C LYS A 236 -41.67 19.01 16.32
N SER A 237 -41.05 20.20 16.16
CA SER A 237 -39.67 20.29 15.70
C SER A 237 -38.72 19.61 16.69
N ILE A 238 -37.69 18.89 16.17
CA ILE A 238 -36.77 18.04 16.98
C ILE A 238 -36.07 18.87 18.05
N ARG A 239 -35.66 20.10 17.74
CA ARG A 239 -35.01 21.01 18.73
C ARG A 239 -35.89 21.33 19.96
N LYS A 240 -37.22 21.13 19.85
CA LYS A 240 -38.15 21.34 20.95
C LYS A 240 -38.43 20.07 21.74
N TYR A 241 -37.81 18.93 21.39
CA TYR A 241 -37.98 17.69 22.14
C TYR A 241 -37.49 17.86 23.57
N THR A 242 -38.19 17.26 24.52
CA THR A 242 -37.72 17.13 25.89
C THR A 242 -36.51 16.20 25.92
N LYS A 243 -35.74 16.22 27.00
CA LYS A 243 -34.59 15.30 27.17
C LYS A 243 -34.97 13.83 27.00
N LYS A 244 -36.18 13.46 27.44
CA LYS A 244 -36.71 12.11 27.34
C LYS A 244 -37.07 11.78 25.88
N GLU A 245 -37.79 12.64 25.18
CA GLU A 245 -38.16 12.47 23.78
C GLU A 245 -36.92 12.37 22.89
N LEU A 246 -35.94 13.24 23.14
CA LEU A 246 -34.67 13.20 22.38
C LEU A 246 -33.89 11.93 22.67
N HIS A 247 -33.85 11.44 23.92
CA HIS A 247 -33.25 10.18 24.27
C HIS A 247 -33.97 9.00 23.61
N ASP A 248 -35.27 8.98 23.63
CA ASP A 248 -36.09 7.94 23.01
C ASP A 248 -35.94 7.96 21.48
N PHE A 249 -35.77 9.15 20.89
CA PHE A 249 -35.51 9.32 19.46
C PHE A 249 -34.11 8.81 19.05
N LEU A 250 -33.07 9.13 19.83
CA LEU A 250 -31.65 8.86 19.44
C LEU A 250 -31.15 7.54 19.95
N HIS A 251 -31.47 7.14 21.19
CA HIS A 251 -30.73 6.09 21.91
C HIS A 251 -31.58 4.96 22.48
N ARG A 252 -32.92 4.96 22.26
CA ARG A 252 -33.78 3.95 22.86
C ARG A 252 -33.36 2.54 22.49
N GLU A 253 -33.27 1.69 23.48
CA GLU A 253 -33.05 0.26 23.31
C GLU A 253 -34.20 -0.41 22.54
N PRO A 254 -33.94 -1.51 21.80
CA PRO A 254 -34.92 -2.18 20.97
C PRO A 254 -36.16 -2.63 21.75
N VAL A 255 -37.34 -2.18 21.35
CA VAL A 255 -38.65 -2.51 21.96
C VAL A 255 -39.60 -3.03 20.88
N ARG A 256 -40.21 -4.18 21.13
CA ARG A 256 -41.28 -4.71 20.25
C ARG A 256 -42.58 -3.99 20.53
N MET A 257 -43.17 -3.38 19.49
CA MET A 257 -44.44 -2.64 19.60
C MET A 257 -45.23 -2.71 18.29
N LYS A 258 -46.51 -2.33 18.34
CA LYS A 258 -47.34 -2.16 17.13
C LYS A 258 -47.19 -0.75 16.60
N ILE A 259 -46.72 -0.62 15.37
CA ILE A 259 -46.60 0.64 14.63
C ILE A 259 -47.40 0.47 13.35
N ALA A 260 -48.30 1.38 13.06
CA ALA A 260 -49.19 1.27 11.90
C ALA A 260 -49.98 -0.07 11.83
N GLY A 261 -50.34 -0.66 12.96
CA GLY A 261 -51.00 -1.95 13.01
C GLY A 261 -50.10 -3.20 12.85
N ILE A 262 -48.81 -3.05 12.58
CA ILE A 262 -47.85 -4.12 12.35
C ILE A 262 -46.91 -4.28 13.57
N ASN A 263 -46.61 -5.51 13.97
CA ASN A 263 -45.63 -5.79 15.01
C ASN A 263 -44.22 -5.47 14.51
N MET A 264 -43.57 -4.46 15.09
CA MET A 264 -42.23 -4.00 14.73
C MET A 264 -41.34 -3.86 15.95
N THR A 265 -40.03 -3.84 15.70
CA THR A 265 -39.06 -3.47 16.73
C THR A 265 -38.67 -2.02 16.50
N TYR A 266 -39.04 -1.16 17.42
CA TYR A 266 -38.54 0.21 17.52
C TYR A 266 -37.18 0.20 18.21
N GLU A 267 -36.27 0.97 17.70
CA GLU A 267 -34.95 1.27 18.31
C GLU A 267 -34.56 2.70 17.98
N GLY A 268 -33.76 3.34 18.81
CA GLY A 268 -33.30 4.72 18.58
C GLY A 268 -32.52 4.83 17.25
N LEU A 269 -32.46 6.06 16.73
CA LEU A 269 -31.86 6.34 15.41
C LEU A 269 -30.39 5.92 15.33
N ILE A 270 -29.61 6.19 16.38
CA ILE A 270 -28.17 5.86 16.43
C ILE A 270 -27.92 4.33 16.40
N PRO A 271 -28.50 3.50 17.30
CA PRO A 271 -28.35 2.05 17.24
C PRO A 271 -28.77 1.46 15.88
N ARG A 272 -29.84 2.01 15.29
CA ARG A 272 -30.34 1.54 14.00
C ARG A 272 -29.37 1.84 12.86
N ILE A 273 -28.76 3.04 12.82
CA ILE A 273 -27.76 3.40 11.82
C ILE A 273 -26.50 2.57 12.00
N GLN A 274 -26.05 2.39 13.23
CA GLN A 274 -24.91 1.54 13.54
C GLN A 274 -25.10 0.12 12.99
N LYS A 275 -26.28 -0.47 13.24
CA LYS A 275 -26.60 -1.83 12.78
C LYS A 275 -26.84 -1.92 11.27
N SER A 276 -27.52 -0.92 10.68
CA SER A 276 -27.94 -0.99 9.28
C SER A 276 -26.86 -0.59 8.29
N TYR A 277 -25.97 0.34 8.66
CA TYR A 277 -24.96 0.94 7.78
C TYR A 277 -23.52 0.73 8.27
N LEU A 278 -23.24 0.91 9.58
CA LEU A 278 -21.86 0.88 10.07
C LEU A 278 -21.34 -0.53 10.39
N ALA A 279 -22.25 -1.47 10.70
CA ALA A 279 -21.86 -2.87 10.92
C ALA A 279 -21.62 -3.66 9.62
N LYS A 280 -21.91 -3.07 8.46
CA LYS A 280 -21.71 -3.68 7.15
C LYS A 280 -20.37 -3.24 6.57
N ASP A 281 -19.81 -4.10 5.74
CA ASP A 281 -18.65 -3.74 4.95
C ASP A 281 -18.98 -2.51 4.08
N LYS A 282 -18.16 -1.48 4.22
CA LYS A 282 -18.32 -0.20 3.52
C LYS A 282 -18.36 -0.39 2.00
N GLU A 283 -17.63 -1.38 1.49
CA GLU A 283 -17.59 -1.68 0.06
C GLU A 283 -18.87 -2.34 -0.46
N ALA A 284 -19.60 -3.02 0.41
CA ALA A 284 -20.89 -3.64 0.08
C ALA A 284 -22.05 -2.63 0.08
N LEU A 285 -21.85 -1.40 0.55
CA LEU A 285 -22.90 -0.36 0.56
C LEU A 285 -23.07 0.28 -0.82
N GLN A 286 -24.32 0.61 -1.14
CA GLN A 286 -24.63 1.37 -2.36
C GLN A 286 -23.94 2.75 -2.34
N PRO A 287 -23.54 3.32 -3.50
CA PRO A 287 -22.72 4.55 -3.58
C PRO A 287 -23.28 5.73 -2.78
N HIS A 288 -24.59 5.97 -2.84
CA HIS A 288 -25.23 7.08 -2.11
C HIS A 288 -25.29 6.86 -0.59
N ILE A 289 -25.40 5.59 -0.13
CA ILE A 289 -25.35 5.24 1.29
C ILE A 289 -23.91 5.39 1.79
N ARG A 290 -22.92 4.96 0.99
CA ARG A 290 -21.50 5.14 1.30
C ARG A 290 -21.14 6.62 1.45
N ALA A 291 -21.58 7.48 0.51
CA ALA A 291 -21.36 8.92 0.58
C ALA A 291 -22.02 9.55 1.81
N PHE A 292 -23.15 9.02 2.25
CA PHE A 292 -23.81 9.44 3.50
C PHE A 292 -22.98 9.01 4.72
N VAL A 293 -22.55 7.76 4.79
CA VAL A 293 -21.69 7.24 5.89
C VAL A 293 -20.39 8.05 5.99
N ASP A 294 -19.78 8.37 4.86
CA ASP A 294 -18.55 9.17 4.83
C ASP A 294 -18.70 10.57 5.39
N ARG A 295 -19.89 11.15 5.30
CA ARG A 295 -20.21 12.47 5.89
C ARG A 295 -20.70 12.38 7.33
N ALA A 296 -21.49 11.37 7.64
CA ALA A 296 -22.16 11.24 8.93
C ALA A 296 -21.28 10.62 10.02
N VAL A 297 -20.23 9.89 9.63
CA VAL A 297 -19.33 9.20 10.57
C VAL A 297 -18.05 9.99 10.72
N THR A 298 -17.84 10.51 11.91
CA THR A 298 -16.59 11.16 12.30
C THR A 298 -15.79 10.23 13.21
N PHE A 299 -14.50 10.09 12.91
CA PHE A 299 -13.58 9.40 13.80
C PHE A 299 -12.90 10.45 14.67
N THR A 300 -13.28 10.50 15.95
CA THR A 300 -12.66 11.39 16.92
C THR A 300 -11.68 10.63 17.78
N VAL A 301 -10.60 11.32 18.19
CA VAL A 301 -9.65 10.75 19.15
C VAL A 301 -10.41 10.35 20.40
N CYS A 302 -10.20 9.14 20.92
CA CYS A 302 -10.90 8.67 22.12
C CYS A 302 -10.61 9.59 23.32
N PRO A 303 -11.63 10.23 23.92
CA PRO A 303 -11.41 11.19 25.00
C PRO A 303 -10.89 10.54 26.29
N ASP A 304 -11.10 9.23 26.50
CA ASP A 304 -10.65 8.54 27.72
C ASP A 304 -9.16 8.18 27.65
N CYS A 305 -8.66 7.79 26.50
CA CYS A 305 -7.27 7.39 26.35
C CYS A 305 -6.45 8.37 25.49
N GLU A 306 -7.04 9.44 24.97
CA GLU A 306 -6.36 10.47 24.19
C GLU A 306 -5.54 9.88 23.00
N GLY A 307 -6.10 8.85 22.36
CA GLY A 307 -5.46 8.17 21.22
C GLY A 307 -4.46 7.06 21.58
N THR A 308 -4.04 6.94 22.86
CA THR A 308 -3.01 5.97 23.27
C THR A 308 -3.47 4.50 23.22
N ARG A 309 -4.76 4.23 23.04
CA ARG A 309 -5.38 2.90 23.03
C ARG A 309 -5.35 2.17 24.38
N LEU A 310 -4.66 2.71 25.38
CA LEU A 310 -4.35 2.08 26.66
C LEU A 310 -5.30 2.53 27.78
N SER A 311 -5.55 1.63 28.71
CA SER A 311 -6.29 1.92 29.93
C SER A 311 -5.56 2.93 30.83
N ALA A 312 -6.28 3.61 31.73
CA ALA A 312 -5.68 4.56 32.66
C ALA A 312 -4.61 3.90 33.55
N ALA A 313 -4.82 2.63 33.96
CA ALA A 313 -3.85 1.88 34.73
C ALA A 313 -2.53 1.67 33.95
N ALA A 314 -2.61 1.26 32.69
CA ALA A 314 -1.43 1.08 31.86
C ALA A 314 -0.65 2.39 31.64
N ARG A 315 -1.35 3.51 31.49
CA ARG A 315 -0.75 4.84 31.33
C ARG A 315 -0.13 5.39 32.63
N SER A 316 -0.63 4.95 33.81
CA SER A 316 -0.12 5.40 35.09
C SER A 316 1.20 4.75 35.49
N SER A 317 1.52 3.56 34.93
CA SER A 317 2.76 2.83 35.21
C SER A 317 3.92 3.40 34.39
N LYS A 318 5.00 3.79 35.04
CA LYS A 318 6.14 4.51 34.43
C LYS A 318 7.49 3.89 34.78
N ILE A 319 8.43 3.96 33.84
CA ILE A 319 9.87 3.77 34.09
C ILE A 319 10.48 5.17 34.13
N GLY A 320 10.93 5.59 35.34
CA GLY A 320 11.28 7.00 35.56
C GLY A 320 10.06 7.92 35.42
N ARG A 321 10.05 8.71 34.35
CA ARG A 321 8.92 9.63 33.99
C ARG A 321 8.10 9.16 32.80
N ILE A 322 8.54 8.14 32.08
CA ILE A 322 8.00 7.68 30.81
C ILE A 322 7.02 6.53 31.03
N SER A 323 5.79 6.65 30.57
CA SER A 323 4.83 5.54 30.47
C SER A 323 5.04 4.76 29.16
N ILE A 324 4.43 3.58 29.04
CA ILE A 324 4.48 2.82 27.79
C ILE A 324 3.81 3.59 26.62
N ALA A 325 2.81 4.41 26.92
CA ALA A 325 2.19 5.27 25.90
C ALA A 325 3.17 6.33 25.39
N ASP A 326 3.88 7.00 26.32
CA ASP A 326 4.90 7.98 25.98
C ASP A 326 6.02 7.34 25.15
N ALA A 327 6.51 6.17 25.56
CA ALA A 327 7.55 5.43 24.86
C ALA A 327 7.11 5.02 23.42
N CYS A 328 5.86 4.58 23.25
CA CYS A 328 5.35 4.23 21.91
C CYS A 328 5.12 5.45 21.01
N ALA A 329 4.85 6.62 21.58
CA ALA A 329 4.64 7.87 20.88
C ALA A 329 5.95 8.61 20.51
N MET A 330 7.05 8.27 21.18
CA MET A 330 8.38 8.83 20.85
C MET A 330 8.77 8.48 19.39
N GLN A 331 9.53 9.36 18.77
CA GLN A 331 10.28 9.04 17.57
C GLN A 331 11.24 7.87 17.91
N ILE A 332 11.35 6.89 17.01
CA ILE A 332 12.10 5.65 17.30
C ILE A 332 13.58 5.94 17.57
N SER A 333 14.18 6.96 16.95
CA SER A 333 15.53 7.43 17.28
C SER A 333 15.66 7.83 18.75
N ASP A 334 14.69 8.61 19.25
CA ASP A 334 14.70 9.07 20.66
C ASP A 334 14.41 7.92 21.63
N LEU A 335 13.51 7.00 21.22
CA LEU A 335 13.23 5.79 21.98
C LEU A 335 14.48 4.90 22.09
N ALA A 336 15.27 4.76 21.01
CA ALA A 336 16.54 4.03 21.03
C ALA A 336 17.55 4.65 21.98
N GLU A 337 17.66 5.99 22.01
CA GLU A 337 18.52 6.70 22.97
C GLU A 337 18.04 6.51 24.42
N TRP A 338 16.73 6.59 24.65
CA TRP A 338 16.15 6.35 25.96
C TRP A 338 16.41 4.92 26.45
N VAL A 339 16.23 3.89 25.61
CA VAL A 339 16.50 2.49 25.96
C VAL A 339 17.96 2.26 26.26
N ARG A 340 18.88 2.86 25.48
CA ARG A 340 20.34 2.80 25.70
C ARG A 340 20.76 3.39 27.04
N GLY A 341 20.02 4.39 27.50
CA GLY A 341 20.21 5.02 28.81
C GLY A 341 19.69 4.20 30.01
N LEU A 342 19.02 3.06 29.80
CA LEU A 342 18.53 2.20 30.88
C LEU A 342 19.61 1.19 31.32
N ASP A 343 20.14 1.36 32.51
CA ASP A 343 21.11 0.42 33.11
C ASP A 343 20.40 -0.48 34.17
N GLU A 344 19.81 -1.58 33.67
CA GLU A 344 19.01 -2.50 34.50
C GLU A 344 19.42 -3.96 34.23
N PRO A 345 20.38 -4.50 35.00
CA PRO A 345 20.94 -5.84 34.79
C PRO A 345 19.90 -6.97 34.76
N SER A 346 18.77 -6.80 35.50
CA SER A 346 17.71 -7.80 35.60
C SER A 346 16.98 -8.08 34.29
N VAL A 347 17.07 -7.16 33.33
CA VAL A 347 16.43 -7.23 32.02
C VAL A 347 17.41 -7.01 30.85
N ALA A 348 18.73 -7.11 31.10
CA ALA A 348 19.76 -6.83 30.11
C ALA A 348 19.56 -7.55 28.75
N PRO A 349 19.24 -8.87 28.68
CA PRO A 349 19.00 -9.52 27.38
C PRO A 349 17.81 -8.94 26.62
N LEU A 350 16.76 -8.50 27.33
CA LEU A 350 15.60 -7.87 26.71
C LEU A 350 15.96 -6.47 26.19
N LEU A 351 16.74 -5.70 26.95
CA LEU A 351 17.22 -4.38 26.52
C LEU A 351 18.09 -4.49 25.27
N THR A 352 18.98 -5.47 25.19
CA THR A 352 19.80 -5.74 23.99
C THR A 352 18.91 -6.02 22.78
N SER A 353 17.95 -6.96 22.88
CA SER A 353 17.06 -7.31 21.76
C SER A 353 16.19 -6.14 21.31
N LEU A 354 15.69 -5.34 22.29
CA LEU A 354 14.92 -4.15 21.98
C LEU A 354 15.79 -3.10 21.30
N GLN A 355 17.01 -2.87 21.78
CA GLN A 355 17.96 -1.93 21.20
C GLN A 355 18.32 -2.32 19.78
N ASP A 356 18.65 -3.59 19.51
CA ASP A 356 18.96 -4.10 18.17
C ASP A 356 17.79 -3.85 17.18
N THR A 357 16.56 -4.04 17.67
CA THR A 357 15.36 -3.76 16.85
C THR A 357 15.21 -2.28 16.55
N LEU A 358 15.38 -1.40 17.56
CA LEU A 358 15.26 0.05 17.39
C LEU A 358 16.40 0.61 16.52
N ASP A 359 17.62 0.13 16.71
CA ASP A 359 18.78 0.51 15.88
C ASP A 359 18.58 0.09 14.43
N SER A 360 17.97 -1.08 14.17
CA SER A 360 17.58 -1.50 12.82
C SER A 360 16.62 -0.52 12.15
N PHE A 361 15.64 0.05 12.88
CA PHE A 361 14.78 1.11 12.34
C PHE A 361 15.56 2.36 11.93
N VAL A 362 16.52 2.78 12.77
CA VAL A 362 17.33 3.97 12.48
C VAL A 362 18.24 3.72 11.26
N GLU A 363 18.86 2.54 11.20
CA GLU A 363 19.74 2.14 10.11
C GLU A 363 19.05 2.15 8.74
N ILE A 364 17.78 1.70 8.65
CA ILE A 364 17.03 1.68 7.38
C ILE A 364 16.28 2.99 7.08
N GLY A 365 16.57 4.05 7.85
CA GLY A 365 15.97 5.37 7.63
C GLY A 365 14.53 5.50 8.10
N LEU A 366 14.07 4.68 9.06
CA LEU A 366 12.74 4.75 9.66
C LEU A 366 12.75 5.28 11.10
N GLY A 367 13.85 5.83 11.56
CA GLY A 367 14.01 6.38 12.91
C GLY A 367 13.00 7.48 13.26
N TYR A 368 12.44 8.17 12.26
CA TYR A 368 11.43 9.21 12.44
C TYR A 368 10.01 8.69 12.72
N LEU A 369 9.75 7.40 12.53
CA LEU A 369 8.44 6.81 12.87
C LEU A 369 8.27 6.71 14.38
N SER A 370 7.03 6.52 14.83
CA SER A 370 6.70 6.11 16.19
C SER A 370 6.10 4.71 16.20
N LEU A 371 6.26 3.98 17.32
CA LEU A 371 5.75 2.61 17.43
C LEU A 371 4.21 2.55 17.48
N ASP A 372 3.55 3.63 17.87
CA ASP A 372 2.09 3.74 17.93
C ASP A 372 1.46 4.12 16.59
N ARG A 373 2.26 4.50 15.58
CA ARG A 373 1.75 4.86 14.25
C ARG A 373 0.98 3.68 13.65
N PRO A 374 -0.29 3.89 13.21
CA PRO A 374 -1.06 2.84 12.57
C PRO A 374 -0.38 2.33 11.31
N SER A 375 -0.24 1.01 11.16
CA SER A 375 0.45 0.39 10.01
C SER A 375 -0.24 0.70 8.68
N GLY A 376 -1.56 0.89 8.67
CA GLY A 376 -2.33 1.27 7.47
C GLY A 376 -2.05 2.70 6.95
N THR A 377 -1.37 3.55 7.73
CA THR A 377 -0.99 4.92 7.34
C THR A 377 0.41 5.02 6.73
N LEU A 378 1.14 3.91 6.69
CA LEU A 378 2.47 3.84 6.10
C LEU A 378 2.39 3.93 4.57
N SER A 379 3.35 4.61 3.96
CA SER A 379 3.58 4.52 2.52
C SER A 379 4.00 3.10 2.12
N GLY A 380 3.94 2.75 0.82
CA GLY A 380 4.37 1.43 0.34
C GLY A 380 5.81 1.10 0.74
N GLY A 381 6.73 2.05 0.54
CA GLY A 381 8.13 1.88 0.91
C GLY A 381 8.38 1.83 2.43
N GLU A 382 7.64 2.62 3.24
CA GLU A 382 7.70 2.51 4.71
C GLU A 382 7.20 1.13 5.18
N ALA A 383 6.07 0.66 4.65
CA ALA A 383 5.51 -0.65 5.01
C ALA A 383 6.46 -1.79 4.65
N GLN A 384 7.08 -1.74 3.48
CA GLN A 384 8.09 -2.70 3.03
C GLN A 384 9.30 -2.73 3.98
N ARG A 385 9.86 -1.58 4.32
CA ARG A 385 10.99 -1.48 5.25
C ARG A 385 10.63 -1.94 6.66
N VAL A 386 9.43 -1.63 7.17
CA VAL A 386 8.94 -2.15 8.46
C VAL A 386 8.85 -3.68 8.46
N LYS A 387 8.44 -4.31 7.33
CA LYS A 387 8.45 -5.78 7.20
C LYS A 387 9.86 -6.35 7.33
N MET A 388 10.87 -5.66 6.79
CA MET A 388 12.28 -6.09 6.85
C MET A 388 12.83 -6.14 8.27
N ILE A 389 12.42 -5.24 9.17
CA ILE A 389 12.90 -5.17 10.55
C ILE A 389 12.84 -6.53 11.26
N ARG A 390 11.74 -7.26 11.08
CA ARG A 390 11.56 -8.59 11.70
C ARG A 390 12.60 -9.61 11.26
N HIS A 391 13.12 -9.46 10.05
CA HIS A 391 14.05 -10.43 9.44
C HIS A 391 15.51 -10.08 9.68
N LEU A 392 15.82 -8.82 9.99
CA LEU A 392 17.17 -8.38 10.29
C LEU A 392 17.75 -9.03 11.55
N GLY A 393 16.95 -9.13 12.60
CA GLY A 393 17.29 -9.82 13.83
C GLY A 393 17.19 -11.35 13.76
N SER A 394 16.73 -11.92 12.62
CA SER A 394 16.58 -13.37 12.48
C SER A 394 17.93 -14.07 12.41
N SER A 395 18.03 -15.21 13.10
CA SER A 395 19.17 -16.14 13.01
C SER A 395 19.03 -17.16 11.88
N LEU A 396 17.95 -17.05 11.06
CA LEU A 396 17.76 -17.96 9.93
C LEU A 396 18.83 -17.73 8.86
N THR A 397 19.34 -18.82 8.33
CA THR A 397 20.29 -18.87 7.21
C THR A 397 19.74 -19.78 6.13
N ASP A 398 20.28 -19.68 4.92
CA ASP A 398 19.84 -20.45 3.75
C ASP A 398 18.34 -20.23 3.41
N VAL A 399 17.87 -19.00 3.59
CA VAL A 399 16.52 -18.54 3.26
C VAL A 399 16.59 -17.70 1.98
N THR A 400 15.56 -17.76 1.15
CA THR A 400 15.44 -16.88 -0.03
C THR A 400 14.62 -15.64 0.32
N TYR A 401 15.24 -14.48 0.36
CA TYR A 401 14.56 -13.20 0.47
C TYR A 401 14.21 -12.67 -0.92
N VAL A 402 12.96 -12.26 -1.12
CA VAL A 402 12.45 -11.74 -2.39
C VAL A 402 11.94 -10.33 -2.19
N PHE A 403 12.57 -9.35 -2.85
CA PHE A 403 12.24 -7.93 -2.73
C PHE A 403 11.68 -7.37 -4.03
N ASP A 404 10.60 -6.56 -3.88
CA ASP A 404 9.99 -5.82 -4.98
C ASP A 404 10.35 -4.33 -4.86
N GLU A 405 11.25 -3.86 -5.70
CA GLU A 405 11.74 -2.48 -5.77
C GLU A 405 12.02 -1.87 -4.38
N PRO A 406 12.97 -2.43 -3.58
CA PRO A 406 13.19 -1.99 -2.20
C PRO A 406 13.69 -0.54 -2.08
N THR A 407 14.16 0.06 -3.17
CA THR A 407 14.65 1.45 -3.19
C THR A 407 13.57 2.47 -3.59
N ILE A 408 12.32 2.01 -3.75
CA ILE A 408 11.22 2.89 -4.17
C ILE A 408 10.98 4.03 -3.17
N GLY A 409 10.77 5.25 -3.67
CA GLY A 409 10.53 6.43 -2.83
C GLY A 409 11.69 6.79 -1.90
N LEU A 410 12.89 6.23 -2.11
CA LEU A 410 14.06 6.55 -1.32
C LEU A 410 14.87 7.69 -1.92
N HIS A 411 15.28 8.61 -1.04
CA HIS A 411 16.31 9.57 -1.36
C HIS A 411 17.65 8.85 -1.63
N PRO A 412 18.53 9.33 -2.53
CA PRO A 412 19.83 8.70 -2.83
C PRO A 412 20.66 8.32 -1.59
N HIS A 413 20.63 9.17 -0.55
CA HIS A 413 21.27 8.88 0.73
C HIS A 413 20.72 7.61 1.41
N ASP A 414 19.42 7.37 1.32
CA ASP A 414 18.78 6.22 1.96
C ASP A 414 18.93 4.93 1.11
N ILE A 415 19.20 5.05 -0.20
CA ILE A 415 19.46 3.90 -1.09
C ILE A 415 20.73 3.17 -0.65
N GLN A 416 21.78 3.89 -0.28
CA GLN A 416 23.02 3.27 0.20
C GLN A 416 22.77 2.41 1.44
N ARG A 417 21.99 2.92 2.40
CA ARG A 417 21.61 2.16 3.61
C ARG A 417 20.83 0.89 3.28
N MET A 418 19.93 0.98 2.28
CA MET A 418 19.19 -0.18 1.79
C MET A 418 20.12 -1.21 1.14
N ASN A 419 21.05 -0.76 0.32
CA ASN A 419 22.06 -1.61 -0.32
C ASN A 419 22.90 -2.36 0.73
N ASP A 420 23.40 -1.66 1.75
CA ASP A 420 24.15 -2.25 2.86
C ASP A 420 23.34 -3.33 3.59
N LEU A 421 22.02 -3.12 3.72
CA LEU A 421 21.12 -4.09 4.31
C LEU A 421 20.97 -5.36 3.47
N LEU A 422 20.75 -5.21 2.15
CA LEU A 422 20.65 -6.35 1.23
C LEU A 422 21.94 -7.18 1.23
N LEU A 423 23.10 -6.50 1.24
CA LEU A 423 24.40 -7.16 1.34
C LEU A 423 24.56 -7.91 2.67
N ARG A 424 24.15 -7.31 3.80
CA ARG A 424 24.17 -8.01 5.11
C ARG A 424 23.29 -9.26 5.14
N LEU A 425 22.11 -9.23 4.50
CA LEU A 425 21.26 -10.42 4.40
C LEU A 425 21.92 -11.52 3.60
N ARG A 426 22.55 -11.17 2.46
CA ARG A 426 23.36 -12.09 1.65
C ARG A 426 24.53 -12.67 2.46
N ASP A 427 25.30 -11.81 3.13
CA ASP A 427 26.52 -12.20 3.86
C ASP A 427 26.23 -13.09 5.08
N LYS A 428 24.98 -13.11 5.58
CA LYS A 428 24.48 -14.11 6.53
C LYS A 428 24.27 -15.50 5.90
N GLY A 429 24.54 -15.69 4.61
CA GLY A 429 24.36 -16.95 3.90
C GLY A 429 22.96 -17.16 3.32
N ASN A 430 22.23 -16.08 3.03
CA ASN A 430 20.91 -16.14 2.42
C ASN A 430 21.00 -15.84 0.92
N THR A 431 20.01 -16.34 0.17
CA THR A 431 19.77 -15.97 -1.23
C THR A 431 18.92 -14.70 -1.24
N VAL A 432 19.33 -13.68 -1.98
CA VAL A 432 18.61 -12.42 -2.06
C VAL A 432 18.23 -12.14 -3.50
N LEU A 433 16.95 -12.18 -3.81
CA LEU A 433 16.37 -11.89 -5.12
C LEU A 433 15.71 -10.53 -5.09
N VAL A 434 16.11 -9.64 -5.97
CA VAL A 434 15.64 -8.24 -5.99
C VAL A 434 15.14 -7.89 -7.38
N VAL A 435 13.90 -7.48 -7.51
CA VAL A 435 13.39 -6.81 -8.71
C VAL A 435 13.70 -5.33 -8.57
N GLU A 436 14.51 -4.77 -9.46
CA GLU A 436 14.98 -3.39 -9.34
C GLU A 436 15.36 -2.75 -10.69
N HIS A 437 15.29 -1.40 -10.72
CA HIS A 437 15.59 -0.59 -11.89
C HIS A 437 16.68 0.47 -11.63
N LYS A 438 16.99 0.79 -10.37
CA LYS A 438 17.95 1.83 -10.03
C LYS A 438 19.39 1.36 -10.20
N PRO A 439 20.25 2.16 -10.90
CA PRO A 439 21.65 1.80 -11.14
C PRO A 439 22.41 1.49 -9.86
N GLU A 440 22.14 2.25 -8.77
CA GLU A 440 22.82 2.09 -7.49
C GLU A 440 22.54 0.72 -6.84
N ALA A 441 21.34 0.17 -7.06
CA ALA A 441 20.97 -1.15 -6.54
C ALA A 441 21.43 -2.28 -7.48
N ILE A 442 21.43 -2.04 -8.80
CA ILE A 442 21.98 -3.00 -9.76
C ILE A 442 23.49 -3.15 -9.54
N ALA A 443 24.18 -2.07 -9.23
CA ALA A 443 25.64 -2.05 -9.07
C ALA A 443 26.20 -2.95 -7.95
N ILE A 444 25.38 -3.29 -6.94
CA ILE A 444 25.79 -4.17 -5.83
C ILE A 444 25.49 -5.65 -6.08
N ALA A 445 24.92 -6.01 -7.25
CA ALA A 445 24.53 -7.38 -7.54
C ALA A 445 25.75 -8.28 -7.77
N ASP A 446 25.71 -9.49 -7.22
CA ASP A 446 26.62 -10.57 -7.57
C ASP A 446 26.24 -11.19 -8.93
N HIS A 447 24.95 -11.19 -9.25
CA HIS A 447 24.37 -11.75 -10.46
C HIS A 447 23.20 -10.88 -10.95
N VAL A 448 23.07 -10.73 -12.26
CA VAL A 448 22.01 -9.93 -12.88
C VAL A 448 21.30 -10.77 -13.94
N VAL A 449 19.97 -10.68 -13.94
CA VAL A 449 19.10 -11.25 -14.96
C VAL A 449 18.28 -10.10 -15.58
N ASP A 450 18.53 -9.78 -16.85
CA ASP A 450 17.87 -8.71 -17.58
C ASP A 450 16.76 -9.29 -18.50
N LEU A 451 15.51 -8.94 -18.23
CA LEU A 451 14.36 -9.41 -18.98
C LEU A 451 13.87 -8.36 -19.97
N GLY A 452 13.52 -8.81 -21.16
CA GLY A 452 13.08 -7.93 -22.23
C GLY A 452 12.67 -8.70 -23.49
N PRO A 453 13.01 -8.16 -24.70
CA PRO A 453 13.60 -6.83 -24.94
C PRO A 453 12.58 -5.67 -24.78
N GLY A 454 11.29 -5.97 -24.79
CA GLY A 454 10.20 -4.99 -24.65
C GLY A 454 9.27 -5.33 -23.49
N ALA A 455 8.08 -4.74 -23.53
CA ALA A 455 7.02 -4.93 -22.54
C ALA A 455 5.88 -5.82 -23.06
N GLY A 456 5.10 -6.43 -22.16
CA GLY A 456 3.94 -7.26 -22.52
C GLY A 456 4.30 -8.40 -23.47
N THR A 457 3.61 -8.49 -24.61
CA THR A 457 3.87 -9.51 -25.65
C THR A 457 5.25 -9.37 -26.30
N GLY A 458 5.85 -8.18 -26.28
CA GLY A 458 7.22 -7.92 -26.76
C GLY A 458 8.32 -8.29 -25.74
N GLY A 459 7.92 -8.63 -24.51
CA GLY A 459 8.83 -9.05 -23.43
C GLY A 459 8.86 -10.56 -23.20
N GLY A 460 9.15 -10.96 -21.98
CA GLY A 460 9.07 -12.34 -21.52
C GLY A 460 10.25 -13.22 -21.89
N THR A 461 11.38 -12.65 -22.29
CA THR A 461 12.62 -13.39 -22.60
C THR A 461 13.79 -12.86 -21.77
N ILE A 462 14.79 -13.70 -21.53
CA ILE A 462 16.04 -13.28 -20.89
C ILE A 462 16.94 -12.68 -21.98
N CYS A 463 17.29 -11.41 -21.82
CA CYS A 463 18.17 -10.68 -22.71
C CYS A 463 19.63 -10.77 -22.29
N PHE A 464 19.86 -10.91 -20.99
CA PHE A 464 21.20 -11.06 -20.43
C PHE A 464 21.13 -11.79 -19.08
N GLU A 465 22.14 -12.59 -18.80
CA GLU A 465 22.42 -13.24 -17.52
C GLU A 465 23.92 -13.19 -17.23
N GLY A 466 24.32 -12.74 -16.04
CA GLY A 466 25.74 -12.67 -15.68
C GLY A 466 26.07 -11.57 -14.66
N THR A 467 27.28 -11.02 -14.75
CA THR A 467 27.76 -9.95 -13.86
C THR A 467 27.29 -8.56 -14.31
N VAL A 468 27.41 -7.56 -13.43
CA VAL A 468 27.11 -6.16 -13.74
C VAL A 468 28.01 -5.63 -14.87
N GLU A 469 29.29 -5.99 -14.87
CA GLU A 469 30.23 -5.63 -15.95
C GLU A 469 29.81 -6.24 -17.29
N GLY A 470 29.36 -7.50 -17.27
CA GLY A 470 28.82 -8.16 -18.46
C GLY A 470 27.57 -7.46 -18.99
N LEU A 471 26.67 -7.02 -18.11
CA LEU A 471 25.48 -6.27 -18.48
C LEU A 471 25.84 -4.94 -19.18
N ARG A 472 26.82 -4.19 -18.67
CA ARG A 472 27.32 -2.95 -19.31
C ARG A 472 27.84 -3.19 -20.72
N ALA A 473 28.51 -4.32 -20.93
CA ALA A 473 29.06 -4.71 -22.24
C ALA A 473 28.01 -5.36 -23.16
N GLY A 474 26.90 -5.84 -22.62
CA GLY A 474 25.94 -6.71 -23.30
C GLY A 474 25.00 -6.04 -24.31
N GLY A 475 24.99 -4.73 -24.44
CA GLY A 475 24.19 -3.98 -25.44
C GLY A 475 22.66 -4.05 -25.22
N THR A 476 22.18 -4.59 -24.11
CA THR A 476 20.74 -4.56 -23.74
C THR A 476 20.27 -3.13 -23.47
N ILE A 477 18.95 -2.91 -23.41
CA ILE A 477 18.41 -1.59 -23.08
C ILE A 477 18.90 -1.15 -21.71
N THR A 478 18.82 -2.04 -20.71
CA THR A 478 19.31 -1.77 -19.36
C THR A 478 20.80 -1.45 -19.33
N GLY A 479 21.63 -2.28 -20.00
CA GLY A 479 23.09 -2.09 -20.05
C GLY A 479 23.51 -0.76 -20.66
N ARG A 480 22.80 -0.30 -21.69
CA ARG A 480 23.07 1.00 -22.34
C ARG A 480 22.77 2.18 -21.44
N HIS A 481 21.67 2.09 -20.68
CA HIS A 481 21.20 3.20 -19.81
C HIS A 481 21.77 3.15 -18.39
N LEU A 482 22.49 2.09 -18.00
CA LEU A 482 22.97 1.90 -16.63
C LEU A 482 23.90 3.02 -16.15
N ASP A 483 24.72 3.53 -17.04
CA ASP A 483 25.69 4.59 -16.74
C ASP A 483 25.24 5.98 -17.27
N ASP A 484 24.02 6.07 -17.78
CA ASP A 484 23.48 7.37 -18.23
C ASP A 484 23.35 8.34 -17.07
N ARG A 485 23.79 9.56 -17.31
CA ARG A 485 23.69 10.68 -16.38
C ARG A 485 23.06 11.87 -17.09
N ALA A 486 22.00 12.40 -16.50
CA ALA A 486 21.40 13.63 -17.01
C ALA A 486 22.31 14.83 -16.65
N SER A 487 22.47 15.74 -17.59
CA SER A 487 23.06 17.06 -17.29
C SER A 487 22.02 17.95 -16.60
N VAL A 488 22.52 18.91 -15.83
CA VAL A 488 21.65 19.96 -15.28
C VAL A 488 21.08 20.79 -16.42
N LYS A 489 19.82 21.15 -16.35
CA LYS A 489 19.13 21.97 -17.32
C LYS A 489 19.82 23.36 -17.44
N GLU A 490 20.33 23.68 -18.61
CA GLU A 490 21.06 24.94 -18.85
C GLU A 490 20.12 26.16 -18.85
N THR A 491 18.93 26.02 -19.42
CA THR A 491 17.94 27.08 -19.51
C THR A 491 16.66 26.66 -18.81
N VAL A 492 16.34 27.33 -17.71
CA VAL A 492 15.10 27.13 -16.96
C VAL A 492 14.01 28.08 -17.46
N ARG A 493 12.75 27.64 -17.37
CA ARG A 493 11.59 28.45 -17.70
C ARG A 493 11.42 29.57 -16.67
N THR A 494 10.88 30.72 -17.10
CA THR A 494 10.54 31.83 -16.20
C THR A 494 9.17 31.58 -15.58
N PRO A 495 9.04 31.65 -14.24
CA PRO A 495 7.74 31.52 -13.59
C PRO A 495 6.74 32.58 -14.03
N THR A 496 5.48 32.18 -14.19
CA THR A 496 4.36 33.07 -14.52
C THR A 496 3.61 33.61 -13.32
N GLY A 497 3.87 33.05 -12.13
CA GLY A 497 3.26 33.42 -10.86
C GLY A 497 3.79 32.55 -9.74
N ALA A 498 3.16 32.57 -8.58
CA ALA A 498 3.51 31.73 -7.44
C ALA A 498 2.26 31.30 -6.67
N LEU A 499 2.27 30.06 -6.17
CA LEU A 499 1.33 29.56 -5.18
C LEU A 499 1.91 29.83 -3.80
N GLU A 500 1.27 30.68 -3.03
CA GLU A 500 1.75 31.07 -1.70
C GLU A 500 1.25 30.08 -0.64
N ILE A 501 2.17 29.52 0.12
CA ILE A 501 1.89 28.75 1.34
C ILE A 501 2.47 29.54 2.50
N ARG A 502 1.68 29.77 3.55
CA ARG A 502 2.07 30.51 4.74
C ARG A 502 1.71 29.74 5.99
N GLY A 503 2.66 29.71 6.96
CA GLY A 503 2.43 29.13 8.27
C GLY A 503 2.07 27.66 8.27
N ALA A 504 2.61 26.86 7.34
CA ALA A 504 2.27 25.44 7.26
C ALA A 504 2.84 24.67 8.45
N THR A 505 1.95 24.01 9.23
CA THR A 505 2.28 23.25 10.44
C THR A 505 1.76 21.81 10.42
N THR A 506 1.35 21.30 9.26
CA THR A 506 0.81 19.94 9.11
C THR A 506 1.87 18.90 9.44
N HIS A 507 1.56 17.99 10.36
CA HIS A 507 2.44 16.94 10.87
C HIS A 507 3.76 17.49 11.44
N ASN A 508 4.88 17.25 10.74
CA ASN A 508 6.22 17.69 11.19
C ASN A 508 6.66 19.04 10.62
N LEU A 509 5.83 19.71 9.82
CA LEU A 509 6.17 21.04 9.29
C LEU A 509 6.25 22.08 10.40
N ARG A 510 7.24 22.95 10.34
CA ARG A 510 7.59 23.94 11.36
C ARG A 510 7.36 25.36 10.85
N ASP A 511 6.09 25.77 10.80
CA ASP A 511 5.69 27.13 10.40
C ASP A 511 6.35 27.52 9.06
N VAL A 512 6.11 26.66 8.05
CA VAL A 512 6.78 26.80 6.75
C VAL A 512 6.08 27.82 5.87
N ASP A 513 6.84 28.79 5.42
CA ASP A 513 6.48 29.75 4.37
C ASP A 513 7.24 29.41 3.09
N VAL A 514 6.53 29.27 1.98
CA VAL A 514 7.12 29.01 0.67
C VAL A 514 6.28 29.57 -0.47
N ASN A 515 6.93 30.05 -1.51
CA ASN A 515 6.30 30.45 -2.76
C ASN A 515 6.62 29.42 -3.83
N ILE A 516 5.67 28.55 -4.18
CA ILE A 516 5.87 27.55 -5.23
C ILE A 516 5.67 28.21 -6.59
N PRO A 517 6.69 28.27 -7.46
CA PRO A 517 6.58 28.91 -8.78
C PRO A 517 5.55 28.20 -9.67
N LEU A 518 4.78 28.98 -10.42
CA LEU A 518 3.79 28.49 -11.38
C LEU A 518 4.25 28.66 -12.83
N GLY A 519 3.71 27.83 -13.74
CA GLY A 519 4.08 27.85 -15.16
C GLY A 519 5.43 27.19 -15.45
N VAL A 520 5.95 26.42 -14.52
CA VAL A 520 7.25 25.72 -14.58
C VAL A 520 7.15 24.32 -13.98
N LEU A 521 8.19 23.51 -14.17
CA LEU A 521 8.35 22.21 -13.52
C LEU A 521 9.05 22.41 -12.18
N VAL A 522 8.32 22.21 -11.08
CA VAL A 522 8.84 22.29 -9.70
C VAL A 522 9.04 20.89 -9.14
N VAL A 523 10.21 20.62 -8.60
CA VAL A 523 10.49 19.39 -7.85
C VAL A 523 10.58 19.69 -6.36
N VAL A 524 9.75 19.02 -5.57
CA VAL A 524 9.78 19.03 -4.10
C VAL A 524 10.53 17.77 -3.65
N THR A 525 11.66 17.93 -3.02
CA THR A 525 12.56 16.83 -2.64
C THR A 525 13.00 16.90 -1.18
N GLY A 526 13.90 16.01 -0.75
CA GLY A 526 14.44 15.91 0.61
C GLY A 526 14.41 14.48 1.12
N VAL A 527 15.11 14.21 2.21
CA VAL A 527 15.20 12.86 2.81
C VAL A 527 13.83 12.30 3.20
N ALA A 528 13.74 10.98 3.36
CA ALA A 528 12.51 10.34 3.82
C ALA A 528 12.06 10.92 5.17
N GLY A 529 10.76 11.22 5.34
CA GLY A 529 10.24 11.84 6.57
C GLY A 529 10.54 13.33 6.77
N SER A 530 11.10 14.04 5.78
CA SER A 530 11.38 15.49 5.88
C SER A 530 10.15 16.40 5.83
N GLY A 531 8.98 15.88 5.44
CA GLY A 531 7.72 16.64 5.40
C GLY A 531 7.19 16.98 4.01
N LYS A 532 7.75 16.42 2.92
CA LYS A 532 7.33 16.66 1.53
C LYS A 532 5.83 16.47 1.29
N SER A 533 5.32 15.28 1.62
CA SER A 533 3.89 14.97 1.46
C SER A 533 3.01 15.83 2.37
N SER A 534 3.50 16.24 3.55
CA SER A 534 2.81 17.18 4.45
C SER A 534 2.70 18.56 3.83
N LEU A 535 3.75 19.03 3.15
CA LEU A 535 3.73 20.31 2.43
C LEU A 535 2.79 20.26 1.23
N VAL A 536 2.95 19.23 0.38
CA VAL A 536 2.26 19.18 -0.90
C VAL A 536 0.78 18.81 -0.72
N HIS A 537 0.47 17.73 0.03
CA HIS A 537 -0.92 17.28 0.20
C HIS A 537 -1.65 17.95 1.36
N GLY A 538 -0.91 18.45 2.35
CA GLY A 538 -1.48 19.11 3.54
C GLY A 538 -1.66 20.61 3.42
N SER A 539 -0.92 21.29 2.53
CA SER A 539 -0.90 22.76 2.47
C SER A 539 -1.32 23.33 1.12
N ILE A 540 -1.26 22.56 0.02
CA ILE A 540 -1.80 23.01 -1.27
C ILE A 540 -3.33 22.90 -1.21
N PRO A 541 -4.08 23.99 -1.45
CA PRO A 541 -5.53 23.98 -1.40
C PRO A 541 -6.13 23.00 -2.42
N SER A 542 -7.03 22.14 -1.96
CA SER A 542 -7.88 21.33 -2.85
C SER A 542 -8.97 22.23 -3.42
N GLY A 543 -8.94 22.54 -4.71
CA GLY A 543 -9.92 23.44 -5.34
C GLY A 543 -9.95 23.28 -6.85
N ASP A 544 -10.91 23.99 -7.50
CA ASP A 544 -11.04 24.04 -8.96
C ASP A 544 -9.72 24.50 -9.59
N GLY A 545 -9.07 23.61 -10.35
CA GLY A 545 -7.84 23.86 -11.05
C GLY A 545 -6.58 23.17 -10.50
N VAL A 546 -6.66 22.48 -9.36
CA VAL A 546 -5.57 21.64 -8.85
C VAL A 546 -5.92 20.16 -9.03
N VAL A 547 -5.09 19.44 -9.79
CA VAL A 547 -5.20 18.00 -10.04
C VAL A 547 -4.11 17.28 -9.27
N SER A 548 -4.48 16.57 -8.21
CA SER A 548 -3.53 15.76 -7.42
C SER A 548 -3.58 14.29 -7.85
N ILE A 549 -2.43 13.73 -8.17
CA ILE A 549 -2.27 12.36 -8.69
C ILE A 549 -1.31 11.60 -7.78
N ASP A 550 -1.88 10.75 -6.94
CA ASP A 550 -1.19 9.91 -5.98
C ASP A 550 -1.12 8.44 -6.43
N GLN A 551 -0.35 7.63 -5.70
CA GLN A 551 -0.24 6.18 -5.89
C GLN A 551 -1.38 5.39 -5.25
N GLY A 552 -2.37 6.05 -4.66
CA GLY A 552 -3.49 5.41 -3.99
C GLY A 552 -4.26 4.44 -4.89
N ALA A 553 -4.89 3.44 -4.28
CA ALA A 553 -5.68 2.47 -5.02
C ALA A 553 -6.78 3.14 -5.85
N ILE A 554 -6.92 2.72 -7.11
CA ILE A 554 -8.05 3.13 -7.93
C ILE A 554 -9.29 2.42 -7.39
N ARG A 555 -10.28 3.20 -6.96
CA ARG A 555 -11.57 2.65 -6.53
C ARG A 555 -12.31 2.08 -7.73
N GLY A 556 -12.56 0.79 -7.72
CA GLY A 556 -13.27 0.08 -8.79
C GLY A 556 -13.77 -1.28 -8.32
N SER A 557 -14.69 -1.87 -9.08
CA SER A 557 -15.08 -3.27 -8.88
C SER A 557 -14.02 -4.20 -9.47
N ARG A 558 -14.05 -5.48 -9.12
CA ARG A 558 -13.22 -6.54 -9.73
C ARG A 558 -13.37 -6.63 -11.27
N ARG A 559 -14.44 -6.05 -11.84
CA ARG A 559 -14.71 -5.95 -13.27
C ARG A 559 -14.11 -4.71 -13.93
N SER A 560 -13.56 -3.78 -13.13
CA SER A 560 -12.97 -2.54 -13.63
C SER A 560 -11.63 -2.83 -14.30
N ASN A 561 -11.41 -2.22 -15.46
CA ASN A 561 -10.21 -2.35 -16.27
C ASN A 561 -9.80 -0.97 -16.84
N PRO A 562 -8.63 -0.82 -17.47
CA PRO A 562 -8.18 0.44 -18.07
C PRO A 562 -9.21 1.06 -19.01
N ALA A 563 -9.85 0.26 -19.87
CA ALA A 563 -10.85 0.78 -20.81
C ALA A 563 -12.08 1.38 -20.10
N THR A 564 -12.53 0.77 -18.98
CA THR A 564 -13.67 1.31 -18.22
C THR A 564 -13.28 2.54 -17.40
N TYR A 565 -12.07 2.57 -16.85
CA TYR A 565 -11.60 3.65 -16.00
C TYR A 565 -11.34 4.95 -16.77
N THR A 566 -10.73 4.85 -17.93
CA THR A 566 -10.40 6.00 -18.78
C THR A 566 -11.57 6.51 -19.62
N GLY A 567 -12.71 5.83 -19.57
CA GLY A 567 -13.86 6.12 -20.45
C GLY A 567 -13.68 5.61 -21.88
N LEU A 568 -12.61 4.88 -22.20
CA LEU A 568 -12.30 4.32 -23.51
C LEU A 568 -13.37 3.32 -23.98
N LEU A 569 -13.97 2.58 -23.05
CA LEU A 569 -14.99 1.57 -23.41
C LEU A 569 -16.22 2.20 -24.07
N ASP A 570 -16.57 3.43 -23.74
CA ASP A 570 -17.77 4.10 -24.31
C ASP A 570 -17.68 4.36 -25.83
N PRO A 571 -16.61 4.98 -26.39
CA PRO A 571 -16.45 5.09 -27.82
C PRO A 571 -16.32 3.73 -28.53
N ILE A 572 -15.66 2.73 -27.90
CA ILE A 572 -15.55 1.38 -28.44
C ILE A 572 -16.94 0.73 -28.59
N ARG A 573 -17.76 0.72 -27.54
CA ARG A 573 -19.13 0.17 -27.57
C ARG A 573 -20.00 0.83 -28.63
N LYS A 574 -19.89 2.15 -28.80
CA LYS A 574 -20.62 2.90 -29.84
C LYS A 574 -20.17 2.52 -31.22
N ALA A 575 -18.88 2.29 -31.45
CA ALA A 575 -18.34 1.86 -32.74
C ALA A 575 -18.84 0.45 -33.09
N PHE A 576 -18.77 -0.52 -32.17
CA PHE A 576 -19.33 -1.86 -32.38
C PHE A 576 -20.84 -1.83 -32.68
N ALA A 577 -21.58 -1.07 -31.86
CA ALA A 577 -23.03 -0.93 -32.06
C ALA A 577 -23.38 -0.37 -33.42
N LYS A 578 -22.66 0.64 -33.89
CA LYS A 578 -22.85 1.26 -35.21
C LYS A 578 -22.53 0.31 -36.35
N ALA A 579 -21.42 -0.44 -36.25
CA ALA A 579 -20.99 -1.38 -37.28
C ALA A 579 -21.97 -2.55 -37.46
N ASN A 580 -22.64 -2.98 -36.40
CA ASN A 580 -23.50 -4.17 -36.38
C ASN A 580 -25.00 -3.85 -36.26
N GLY A 581 -25.41 -2.59 -36.20
CA GLY A 581 -26.82 -2.20 -36.07
C GLY A 581 -27.51 -2.64 -34.78
N VAL A 582 -26.76 -2.80 -33.68
CA VAL A 582 -27.24 -3.29 -32.38
C VAL A 582 -27.04 -2.26 -31.27
N LYS A 583 -27.55 -2.53 -30.07
CA LYS A 583 -27.41 -1.64 -28.91
C LYS A 583 -25.98 -1.64 -28.32
N PRO A 584 -25.42 -0.47 -27.94
CA PRO A 584 -24.12 -0.39 -27.28
C PRO A 584 -24.03 -1.16 -25.95
N ALA A 585 -25.16 -1.42 -25.27
CA ALA A 585 -25.23 -2.14 -24.02
C ALA A 585 -24.75 -3.62 -24.13
N LEU A 586 -24.84 -4.21 -25.32
CA LEU A 586 -24.35 -5.57 -25.59
C LEU A 586 -22.83 -5.68 -25.43
N PHE A 587 -22.08 -4.61 -25.70
CA PHE A 587 -20.61 -4.60 -25.63
C PHE A 587 -20.08 -4.13 -24.29
N SER A 588 -20.79 -4.41 -23.19
CA SER A 588 -20.37 -4.12 -21.85
C SER A 588 -20.48 -5.35 -20.95
N ALA A 589 -19.38 -5.77 -20.38
CA ALA A 589 -19.34 -6.84 -19.37
C ALA A 589 -20.11 -6.52 -18.08
N ASN A 590 -20.65 -5.31 -17.95
CA ASN A 590 -21.47 -4.85 -16.81
C ASN A 590 -22.96 -4.72 -17.14
N SER A 591 -23.40 -5.15 -18.31
CA SER A 591 -24.75 -4.91 -18.81
C SER A 591 -25.28 -6.12 -19.63
N GLU A 592 -26.16 -5.91 -20.58
CA GLU A 592 -26.90 -6.96 -21.32
C GLU A 592 -26.01 -8.04 -21.99
N GLY A 593 -24.77 -7.71 -22.35
CA GLY A 593 -23.86 -8.64 -23.03
C GLY A 593 -22.98 -9.46 -22.08
N ALA A 594 -23.11 -9.29 -20.77
CA ALA A 594 -22.29 -10.00 -19.79
C ALA A 594 -22.57 -11.52 -19.81
N CYS A 595 -21.54 -12.34 -19.65
CA CYS A 595 -21.71 -13.77 -19.40
C CYS A 595 -22.58 -13.97 -18.15
N PRO A 596 -23.67 -14.71 -18.20
CA PRO A 596 -24.59 -14.89 -17.06
C PRO A 596 -23.97 -15.66 -15.89
N THR A 597 -23.05 -16.58 -16.14
CA THR A 597 -22.41 -17.42 -15.13
C THR A 597 -21.43 -16.63 -14.26
N CYS A 598 -20.52 -15.88 -14.87
CA CYS A 598 -19.55 -15.06 -14.13
C CYS A 598 -20.00 -13.61 -13.95
N ASN A 599 -21.18 -13.22 -14.42
CA ASN A 599 -21.65 -11.82 -14.42
C ASN A 599 -20.64 -10.84 -15.03
N GLY A 600 -19.93 -11.23 -16.08
CA GLY A 600 -18.93 -10.45 -16.78
C GLY A 600 -17.59 -10.31 -16.06
N ALA A 601 -17.34 -11.08 -15.02
CA ALA A 601 -16.06 -11.08 -14.32
C ALA A 601 -14.96 -11.85 -15.08
N GLY A 602 -15.34 -12.83 -15.91
CA GLY A 602 -14.43 -13.76 -16.58
C GLY A 602 -13.94 -14.90 -15.69
N VAL A 603 -14.14 -14.77 -14.39
CA VAL A 603 -13.78 -15.75 -13.35
C VAL A 603 -14.97 -16.02 -12.43
N VAL A 604 -15.04 -17.23 -11.92
CA VAL A 604 -16.01 -17.63 -10.90
C VAL A 604 -15.27 -17.76 -9.57
N TYR A 605 -15.78 -17.09 -8.55
CA TYR A 605 -15.27 -17.19 -7.19
C TYR A 605 -16.08 -18.23 -6.42
N THR A 606 -15.44 -19.30 -6.03
CA THR A 606 -16.03 -20.27 -5.12
C THR A 606 -15.67 -19.86 -3.70
N ASP A 607 -16.67 -19.40 -2.94
CA ASP A 607 -16.52 -19.12 -1.51
C ASP A 607 -16.58 -20.45 -0.74
N LEU A 608 -15.47 -20.83 -0.15
CA LEU A 608 -15.34 -22.08 0.59
C LEU A 608 -15.62 -21.90 2.09
N ALA A 609 -16.41 -20.86 2.46
CA ALA A 609 -16.93 -20.55 3.80
C ALA A 609 -15.89 -20.33 4.91
N MET A 610 -14.78 -21.04 4.94
CA MET A 610 -13.69 -20.91 5.90
C MET A 610 -12.30 -20.87 5.25
N MET A 611 -12.23 -20.86 3.91
CA MET A 611 -11.00 -20.78 3.12
C MET A 611 -11.02 -19.52 2.25
N ALA A 612 -9.86 -19.02 1.88
CA ALA A 612 -9.79 -17.97 0.86
C ALA A 612 -10.48 -18.46 -0.42
N GLY A 613 -11.42 -17.68 -0.95
CA GLY A 613 -12.18 -18.07 -2.14
C GLY A 613 -11.24 -18.33 -3.33
N VAL A 614 -11.43 -19.44 -4.01
CA VAL A 614 -10.67 -19.79 -5.23
C VAL A 614 -11.32 -19.11 -6.42
N ALA A 615 -10.52 -18.37 -7.20
CA ALA A 615 -10.95 -17.84 -8.49
C ALA A 615 -10.57 -18.84 -9.59
N SER A 616 -11.55 -19.38 -10.29
CA SER A 616 -11.34 -20.21 -11.48
C SER A 616 -11.82 -19.48 -12.73
N VAL A 617 -11.20 -19.73 -13.87
CA VAL A 617 -11.67 -19.19 -15.15
C VAL A 617 -13.09 -19.70 -15.38
N CYS A 618 -13.98 -18.83 -15.80
CA CYS A 618 -15.36 -19.20 -16.10
C CYS A 618 -15.41 -20.14 -17.30
N GLU A 619 -15.88 -21.36 -17.11
CA GLU A 619 -15.96 -22.39 -18.16
C GLU A 619 -16.89 -21.97 -19.31
N ASP A 620 -18.00 -21.27 -19.03
CA ASP A 620 -18.98 -20.87 -20.07
C ASP A 620 -18.45 -19.78 -21.02
N CYS A 621 -17.62 -18.87 -20.57
CA CYS A 621 -17.08 -17.80 -21.41
C CYS A 621 -15.56 -17.88 -21.59
N GLU A 622 -14.90 -18.90 -21.04
CA GLU A 622 -13.46 -19.12 -21.15
C GLU A 622 -12.64 -17.86 -20.81
N GLY A 623 -13.10 -17.09 -19.81
CA GLY A 623 -12.47 -15.82 -19.41
C GLY A 623 -12.86 -14.61 -20.26
N LYS A 624 -13.58 -14.78 -21.39
CA LYS A 624 -13.91 -13.72 -22.35
C LYS A 624 -14.92 -12.68 -21.83
N ARG A 625 -15.62 -12.97 -20.71
CA ARG A 625 -16.56 -12.07 -19.99
C ARG A 625 -17.90 -11.81 -20.66
N PHE A 626 -18.08 -12.17 -21.93
CA PHE A 626 -19.28 -11.92 -22.73
C PHE A 626 -20.04 -13.21 -23.05
N GLN A 627 -21.30 -13.07 -23.42
CA GLN A 627 -22.09 -14.15 -23.97
C GLN A 627 -21.55 -14.53 -25.35
N ALA A 628 -21.63 -15.82 -25.74
CA ALA A 628 -21.16 -16.30 -27.03
C ALA A 628 -21.79 -15.55 -28.21
N SER A 629 -23.09 -15.22 -28.13
CA SER A 629 -23.81 -14.45 -29.14
C SER A 629 -23.30 -13.01 -29.33
N VAL A 630 -22.65 -12.43 -28.31
CA VAL A 630 -22.04 -11.09 -28.41
C VAL A 630 -20.71 -11.15 -29.15
N LEU A 631 -19.99 -12.26 -29.04
CA LEU A 631 -18.71 -12.48 -29.71
C LEU A 631 -18.84 -12.73 -31.22
N GLU A 632 -20.08 -12.94 -31.72
CA GLU A 632 -20.36 -13.01 -33.15
C GLU A 632 -20.34 -11.63 -33.85
N TYR A 633 -20.41 -10.54 -33.07
CA TYR A 633 -20.34 -9.18 -33.62
C TYR A 633 -18.90 -8.70 -33.73
N HIS A 634 -18.52 -8.20 -34.92
CA HIS A 634 -17.15 -7.81 -35.24
C HIS A 634 -17.06 -6.32 -35.60
N LEU A 635 -15.91 -5.72 -35.33
CA LEU A 635 -15.47 -4.42 -35.81
C LEU A 635 -14.06 -4.57 -36.33
N GLY A 636 -13.84 -4.25 -37.63
CA GLY A 636 -12.54 -4.45 -38.27
C GLY A 636 -12.01 -5.90 -38.17
N GLY A 637 -12.93 -6.90 -38.20
CA GLY A 637 -12.60 -8.32 -38.12
C GLY A 637 -12.31 -8.86 -36.70
N ARG A 638 -12.48 -8.06 -35.66
CA ARG A 638 -12.25 -8.45 -34.26
C ARG A 638 -13.53 -8.40 -33.43
N ASP A 639 -13.74 -9.36 -32.53
CA ASP A 639 -14.80 -9.30 -31.52
C ASP A 639 -14.39 -8.40 -30.32
N ILE A 640 -15.35 -8.09 -29.43
CA ILE A 640 -15.11 -7.21 -28.29
C ILE A 640 -14.11 -7.79 -27.28
N SER A 641 -14.03 -9.08 -27.12
CA SER A 641 -13.09 -9.73 -26.20
C SER A 641 -11.66 -9.66 -26.75
N GLU A 642 -11.49 -9.86 -28.06
CA GLU A 642 -10.20 -9.70 -28.76
C GLU A 642 -9.71 -8.26 -28.68
N VAL A 643 -10.60 -7.27 -28.85
CA VAL A 643 -10.25 -5.85 -28.69
C VAL A 643 -9.84 -5.52 -27.25
N LEU A 644 -10.53 -6.07 -26.25
CA LEU A 644 -10.15 -5.87 -24.85
C LEU A 644 -8.85 -6.61 -24.47
N ALA A 645 -8.46 -7.64 -25.21
CA ALA A 645 -7.19 -8.33 -25.02
C ALA A 645 -6.00 -7.57 -25.64
N MET A 646 -6.24 -6.65 -26.57
CA MET A 646 -5.19 -5.83 -27.18
C MET A 646 -4.45 -5.02 -26.13
N SER A 647 -3.16 -4.80 -26.34
CA SER A 647 -2.38 -3.76 -25.66
C SER A 647 -2.86 -2.37 -26.11
N VAL A 648 -2.54 -1.34 -25.33
CA VAL A 648 -2.84 0.06 -25.67
C VAL A 648 -2.24 0.41 -27.03
N THR A 649 -1.01 0.00 -27.33
CA THR A 649 -0.34 0.28 -28.63
C THR A 649 -1.05 -0.41 -29.80
N GLU A 650 -1.37 -1.70 -29.69
CA GLU A 650 -2.12 -2.42 -30.70
C GLU A 650 -3.51 -1.81 -30.94
N ALA A 651 -4.17 -1.40 -29.87
CA ALA A 651 -5.48 -0.75 -29.94
C ALA A 651 -5.40 0.67 -30.54
N GLU A 652 -4.32 1.42 -30.27
CA GLU A 652 -4.08 2.73 -30.86
C GLU A 652 -3.98 2.63 -32.38
N GLU A 653 -3.20 1.68 -32.91
CA GLU A 653 -3.11 1.40 -34.33
C GLU A 653 -4.46 0.94 -34.89
N PHE A 654 -5.15 0.01 -34.22
CA PHE A 654 -6.43 -0.54 -34.64
C PHE A 654 -7.53 0.53 -34.76
N PHE A 655 -7.61 1.47 -33.82
CA PHE A 655 -8.60 2.56 -33.83
C PHE A 655 -8.12 3.84 -34.55
N GLY A 656 -6.87 3.89 -35.00
CA GLY A 656 -6.28 5.00 -35.74
C GLY A 656 -6.70 5.02 -37.19
N GLU A 657 -6.79 3.85 -37.82
CA GLU A 657 -6.99 3.71 -39.27
C GLU A 657 -8.03 2.64 -39.64
N GLY A 658 -8.40 2.53 -40.91
CA GLY A 658 -9.26 1.49 -41.47
C GLY A 658 -10.73 1.55 -41.03
N GLU A 659 -11.41 0.39 -41.07
CA GLU A 659 -12.84 0.24 -40.74
C GLU A 659 -13.16 0.48 -39.25
N ALA A 660 -12.19 0.21 -38.38
CA ALA A 660 -12.34 0.40 -36.93
C ALA A 660 -12.05 1.84 -36.50
N ARG A 661 -11.66 2.74 -37.39
CA ARG A 661 -11.26 4.11 -37.06
C ARG A 661 -12.27 4.80 -36.14
N THR A 662 -11.82 5.13 -34.93
CA THR A 662 -12.63 5.76 -33.90
C THR A 662 -11.82 6.87 -33.22
N PRO A 663 -11.87 8.13 -33.71
CA PRO A 663 -11.01 9.22 -33.24
C PRO A 663 -11.09 9.46 -31.72
N ALA A 664 -12.26 9.28 -31.10
CA ALA A 664 -12.42 9.45 -29.65
C ALA A 664 -11.72 8.34 -28.85
N ALA A 665 -11.69 7.11 -29.36
CA ALA A 665 -10.93 6.02 -28.76
C ALA A 665 -9.42 6.24 -28.95
N HIS A 666 -9.00 6.55 -30.17
CA HIS A 666 -7.60 6.82 -30.50
C HIS A 666 -6.99 7.92 -29.61
N ALA A 667 -7.70 9.04 -29.40
CA ALA A 667 -7.22 10.14 -28.56
C ALA A 667 -7.00 9.75 -27.08
N ILE A 668 -7.77 8.78 -26.56
CA ILE A 668 -7.57 8.25 -25.21
C ILE A 668 -6.36 7.29 -25.20
N LEU A 669 -6.23 6.46 -26.22
CA LEU A 669 -5.14 5.49 -26.37
C LEU A 669 -3.78 6.19 -26.53
N THR A 670 -3.71 7.26 -27.33
CA THR A 670 -2.50 8.09 -27.45
C THR A 670 -2.06 8.64 -26.09
N ARG A 671 -2.98 9.16 -25.26
CA ARG A 671 -2.62 9.61 -23.90
C ARG A 671 -2.11 8.47 -23.00
N LEU A 672 -2.68 7.26 -23.14
CA LEU A 672 -2.18 6.09 -22.42
C LEU A 672 -0.78 5.67 -22.88
N ALA A 673 -0.51 5.73 -24.18
CA ALA A 673 0.81 5.49 -24.75
C ALA A 673 1.83 6.56 -24.31
N ASP A 674 1.43 7.83 -24.31
CA ASP A 674 2.25 8.97 -23.87
C ASP A 674 2.76 8.85 -22.43
N VAL A 675 1.96 8.24 -21.54
CA VAL A 675 2.37 7.99 -20.14
C VAL A 675 3.15 6.68 -19.96
N GLY A 676 3.56 6.00 -21.04
CA GLY A 676 4.32 4.75 -20.97
C GLY A 676 3.49 3.51 -20.60
N LEU A 677 2.19 3.51 -20.89
CA LEU A 677 1.28 2.37 -20.66
C LEU A 677 0.94 1.61 -21.95
N GLY A 678 1.75 1.76 -23.00
CA GLY A 678 1.52 1.13 -24.31
C GLY A 678 1.36 -0.39 -24.28
N TYR A 679 2.05 -1.05 -23.35
CA TYR A 679 2.02 -2.50 -23.17
C TYR A 679 0.78 -3.03 -22.42
N LEU A 680 0.04 -2.17 -21.73
CA LEU A 680 -1.06 -2.55 -20.86
C LEU A 680 -2.25 -3.05 -21.67
N SER A 681 -2.80 -4.22 -21.32
CA SER A 681 -4.02 -4.73 -21.98
C SER A 681 -5.25 -3.92 -21.54
N LEU A 682 -6.12 -3.58 -22.50
CA LEU A 682 -7.33 -2.79 -22.25
C LEU A 682 -8.27 -3.44 -21.23
N GLY A 683 -8.34 -4.77 -21.23
CA GLY A 683 -9.21 -5.57 -20.37
C GLY A 683 -8.56 -6.04 -19.07
N GLN A 684 -7.31 -5.72 -18.78
CA GLN A 684 -6.61 -6.15 -17.58
C GLN A 684 -7.31 -5.65 -16.31
N PRO A 685 -7.53 -6.49 -15.27
CA PRO A 685 -8.14 -6.03 -14.03
C PRO A 685 -7.30 -4.93 -13.35
N LEU A 686 -7.94 -3.85 -12.90
CA LEU A 686 -7.22 -2.76 -12.20
C LEU A 686 -6.53 -3.20 -10.91
N THR A 687 -6.95 -4.32 -10.33
CA THR A 687 -6.35 -4.90 -9.13
C THR A 687 -4.97 -5.50 -9.37
N THR A 688 -4.63 -5.83 -10.61
CA THR A 688 -3.33 -6.41 -11.00
C THR A 688 -2.29 -5.34 -11.34
N LEU A 689 -2.70 -4.07 -11.43
CA LEU A 689 -1.79 -2.97 -11.75
C LEU A 689 -0.87 -2.63 -10.58
N SER A 690 0.39 -2.37 -10.87
CA SER A 690 1.36 -1.81 -9.92
C SER A 690 0.97 -0.39 -9.45
N GLY A 691 1.63 0.11 -8.41
CA GLY A 691 1.43 1.48 -7.90
C GLY A 691 1.68 2.54 -8.98
N GLY A 692 2.79 2.41 -9.70
CA GLY A 692 3.18 3.31 -10.77
C GLY A 692 2.25 3.26 -11.99
N GLU A 693 1.81 2.05 -12.40
CA GLU A 693 0.82 1.90 -13.49
C GLU A 693 -0.50 2.58 -13.16
N ARG A 694 -1.00 2.41 -11.92
CA ARG A 694 -2.22 3.08 -11.45
C ARG A 694 -2.09 4.60 -11.50
N GLN A 695 -0.94 5.13 -11.08
CA GLN A 695 -0.67 6.56 -11.09
C GLN A 695 -0.64 7.12 -12.52
N ARG A 696 0.09 6.46 -13.43
CA ARG A 696 0.13 6.83 -14.85
C ARG A 696 -1.24 6.75 -15.51
N LEU A 697 -2.06 5.75 -15.15
CA LEU A 697 -3.43 5.61 -15.64
C LEU A 697 -4.31 6.79 -15.17
N LYS A 698 -4.16 7.24 -13.91
CA LYS A 698 -4.80 8.46 -13.40
C LYS A 698 -4.33 9.70 -14.18
N LEU A 699 -3.02 9.82 -14.40
CA LEU A 699 -2.44 10.94 -15.15
C LEU A 699 -3.04 11.02 -16.56
N ALA A 700 -3.05 9.92 -17.32
CA ALA A 700 -3.63 9.87 -18.66
C ALA A 700 -5.11 10.29 -18.69
N THR A 701 -5.87 9.94 -17.63
CA THR A 701 -7.29 10.30 -17.52
C THR A 701 -7.45 11.80 -17.29
N HIS A 702 -6.63 12.41 -16.43
CA HIS A 702 -6.73 13.83 -16.06
C HIS A 702 -6.01 14.80 -17.02
N MET A 703 -5.16 14.29 -17.92
CA MET A 703 -4.50 15.14 -18.93
C MET A 703 -5.45 15.96 -19.80
N ALA A 704 -6.71 15.51 -19.95
CA ALA A 704 -7.74 16.21 -20.69
C ALA A 704 -8.43 17.34 -19.87
N ASP A 705 -8.18 17.41 -18.56
CA ASP A 705 -8.85 18.35 -17.66
C ASP A 705 -8.28 19.77 -17.87
N LYS A 706 -9.12 20.76 -17.60
CA LYS A 706 -8.76 22.18 -17.67
C LYS A 706 -7.96 22.67 -16.45
N GLY A 707 -7.42 21.77 -15.63
CA GLY A 707 -6.63 22.09 -14.45
C GLY A 707 -5.39 22.90 -14.77
N GLY A 708 -5.10 23.93 -13.97
CA GLY A 708 -3.91 24.77 -14.10
C GLY A 708 -2.68 24.22 -13.41
N VAL A 709 -2.86 23.46 -12.32
CA VAL A 709 -1.78 22.92 -11.47
C VAL A 709 -1.91 21.42 -11.36
N TYR A 710 -0.87 20.69 -11.74
CA TYR A 710 -0.75 19.24 -11.57
C TYR A 710 0.21 18.94 -10.44
N VAL A 711 -0.21 18.12 -9.50
CA VAL A 711 0.60 17.64 -8.36
C VAL A 711 0.79 16.14 -8.51
N LEU A 712 2.03 15.71 -8.67
CA LEU A 712 2.41 14.31 -8.88
C LEU A 712 3.28 13.83 -7.73
N ASP A 713 2.96 12.65 -7.19
CA ASP A 713 3.71 12.04 -6.07
C ASP A 713 4.52 10.85 -6.58
N GLU A 714 5.85 10.99 -6.68
CA GLU A 714 6.81 9.99 -7.17
C GLU A 714 6.42 9.34 -8.51
N PRO A 715 6.26 10.12 -9.60
CA PRO A 715 5.78 9.56 -10.88
C PRO A 715 6.77 8.64 -11.58
N THR A 716 8.04 8.59 -11.16
CA THR A 716 9.04 7.64 -11.69
C THR A 716 8.97 6.26 -11.07
N THR A 717 8.08 6.04 -10.09
CA THR A 717 7.92 4.75 -9.41
C THR A 717 7.66 3.62 -10.40
N GLY A 718 8.48 2.55 -10.34
CA GLY A 718 8.37 1.37 -11.21
C GLY A 718 8.72 1.63 -12.67
N LEU A 719 9.38 2.74 -12.99
CA LEU A 719 9.87 3.02 -14.33
C LEU A 719 11.30 2.53 -14.50
N HIS A 720 11.53 1.89 -15.64
CA HIS A 720 12.89 1.64 -16.11
C HIS A 720 13.57 2.96 -16.53
N LEU A 721 14.89 2.98 -16.52
CA LEU A 721 15.69 4.19 -16.86
C LEU A 721 15.28 4.80 -18.23
N ALA A 722 15.08 3.95 -19.25
CA ALA A 722 14.63 4.39 -20.57
C ALA A 722 13.25 5.05 -20.57
N ASP A 723 12.34 4.65 -19.66
CA ASP A 723 10.97 5.17 -19.60
C ASP A 723 10.92 6.54 -18.88
N VAL A 724 11.95 6.88 -18.10
CA VAL A 724 12.04 8.17 -17.39
C VAL A 724 12.14 9.34 -18.37
N GLU A 725 12.89 9.19 -19.47
CA GLU A 725 12.99 10.24 -20.50
C GLU A 725 11.63 10.53 -21.15
N GLN A 726 10.83 9.50 -21.43
CA GLN A 726 9.49 9.67 -21.98
C GLN A 726 8.60 10.44 -21.00
N LEU A 727 8.69 10.13 -19.70
CA LEU A 727 7.96 10.87 -18.67
C LEU A 727 8.40 12.35 -18.61
N LEU A 728 9.70 12.64 -18.66
CA LEU A 728 10.22 14.00 -18.65
C LEU A 728 9.71 14.80 -19.85
N GLY A 729 9.73 14.20 -21.05
CA GLY A 729 9.14 14.80 -22.24
C GLY A 729 7.64 15.09 -22.12
N LEU A 730 6.88 14.23 -21.41
CA LEU A 730 5.48 14.46 -21.11
C LEU A 730 5.29 15.64 -20.14
N LEU A 731 6.08 15.71 -19.07
CA LEU A 731 6.01 16.81 -18.11
C LEU A 731 6.34 18.15 -18.78
N ASP A 732 7.33 18.18 -19.67
CA ASP A 732 7.65 19.37 -20.48
C ASP A 732 6.47 19.80 -21.35
N ARG A 733 5.84 18.87 -22.09
CA ARG A 733 4.64 19.18 -22.89
C ARG A 733 3.49 19.75 -22.05
N LEU A 734 3.29 19.26 -20.83
CA LEU A 734 2.29 19.81 -19.90
C LEU A 734 2.63 21.26 -19.52
N VAL A 735 3.88 21.55 -19.16
CA VAL A 735 4.32 22.91 -18.81
C VAL A 735 4.24 23.83 -20.02
N ASP A 736 4.70 23.39 -21.19
CA ASP A 736 4.68 24.17 -22.44
C ASP A 736 3.24 24.47 -22.92
N SER A 737 2.26 23.64 -22.51
CA SER A 737 0.84 23.91 -22.72
C SER A 737 0.24 24.96 -21.75
N GLY A 738 1.07 25.58 -20.90
CA GLY A 738 0.67 26.63 -19.95
C GLY A 738 0.21 26.11 -18.59
N LYS A 739 0.53 24.86 -18.24
CA LYS A 739 0.21 24.25 -16.95
C LYS A 739 1.39 24.39 -15.97
N SER A 740 1.11 24.35 -14.70
CA SER A 740 2.12 24.25 -13.64
C SER A 740 2.23 22.81 -13.17
N VAL A 741 3.43 22.28 -13.06
CA VAL A 741 3.65 20.88 -12.67
C VAL A 741 4.52 20.86 -11.41
N ILE A 742 3.99 20.32 -10.32
CA ILE A 742 4.66 20.14 -9.04
C ILE A 742 4.86 18.65 -8.83
N VAL A 743 6.08 18.20 -8.67
CA VAL A 743 6.44 16.79 -8.54
C VAL A 743 7.15 16.58 -7.21
N VAL A 744 6.64 15.66 -6.37
CA VAL A 744 7.40 15.13 -5.23
C VAL A 744 8.28 14.02 -5.76
N GLU A 745 9.58 14.18 -5.72
CA GLU A 745 10.49 13.24 -6.37
C GLU A 745 11.88 13.14 -5.70
N HIS A 746 12.49 11.96 -5.90
CA HIS A 746 13.84 11.64 -5.46
C HIS A 746 14.76 11.23 -6.62
N HIS A 747 14.19 11.02 -7.81
CA HIS A 747 14.95 10.59 -8.98
C HIS A 747 15.86 11.70 -9.48
N GLN A 748 17.17 11.45 -9.54
CA GLN A 748 18.18 12.47 -9.82
C GLN A 748 18.04 13.08 -11.22
N ALA A 749 17.65 12.30 -12.24
CA ALA A 749 17.40 12.82 -13.57
C ALA A 749 16.22 13.80 -13.60
N VAL A 750 15.14 13.55 -12.81
CA VAL A 750 14.00 14.48 -12.70
C VAL A 750 14.42 15.77 -12.00
N MET A 751 15.21 15.65 -10.92
CA MET A 751 15.76 16.83 -10.22
C MET A 751 16.68 17.66 -11.13
N ALA A 752 17.56 17.02 -11.91
CA ALA A 752 18.44 17.71 -12.85
C ALA A 752 17.66 18.42 -13.98
N HIS A 753 16.51 17.87 -14.38
CA HIS A 753 15.64 18.38 -15.44
C HIS A 753 14.66 19.47 -14.98
N ALA A 754 14.47 19.67 -13.68
CA ALA A 754 13.54 20.63 -13.11
C ALA A 754 13.87 22.07 -13.51
N ASP A 755 12.86 22.94 -13.49
CA ASP A 755 13.07 24.40 -13.58
C ASP A 755 13.33 25.00 -12.19
N TRP A 756 12.74 24.41 -11.13
CA TRP A 756 12.88 24.84 -9.75
C TRP A 756 12.87 23.66 -8.78
N ILE A 757 13.68 23.74 -7.74
CA ILE A 757 13.74 22.74 -6.67
C ILE A 757 13.39 23.40 -5.34
N ILE A 758 12.58 22.71 -4.55
CA ILE A 758 12.29 23.00 -3.14
C ILE A 758 12.75 21.78 -2.34
N ASP A 759 13.79 21.94 -1.51
CA ASP A 759 14.37 20.87 -0.71
C ASP A 759 13.97 21.01 0.75
N LEU A 760 13.37 19.95 1.32
CA LEU A 760 12.95 19.90 2.71
C LEU A 760 13.92 19.06 3.54
N GLY A 761 14.26 19.59 4.72
CA GLY A 761 15.18 18.96 5.65
C GLY A 761 15.30 19.70 6.97
N PRO A 762 16.51 19.69 7.58
CA PRO A 762 17.71 18.95 7.15
C PRO A 762 17.63 17.44 7.36
N GLY A 763 16.80 16.96 8.29
CA GLY A 763 16.62 15.57 8.65
C GLY A 763 15.17 15.09 8.47
N ALA A 764 14.82 14.06 9.22
CA ALA A 764 13.50 13.41 9.22
C ALA A 764 12.75 13.67 10.54
N GLY A 765 11.42 13.53 10.52
CA GLY A 765 10.60 13.72 11.72
C GLY A 765 10.75 15.11 12.34
N HIS A 766 11.04 15.16 13.64
CA HIS A 766 11.23 16.44 14.33
C HIS A 766 12.52 17.20 13.92
N ASP A 767 13.48 16.55 13.26
CA ASP A 767 14.67 17.22 12.72
C ASP A 767 14.44 17.77 11.31
N GLY A 768 13.31 17.44 10.71
CA GLY A 768 12.87 17.91 9.40
C GLY A 768 11.88 19.08 9.46
N GLY A 769 11.03 19.16 8.45
CA GLY A 769 9.91 20.09 8.40
C GLY A 769 10.27 21.54 8.10
N ARG A 770 11.41 21.80 7.47
CA ARG A 770 11.85 23.14 7.05
C ARG A 770 12.30 23.14 5.60
N ILE A 771 12.17 24.27 4.92
CA ILE A 771 12.82 24.49 3.63
C ILE A 771 14.30 24.74 3.90
N VAL A 772 15.16 23.92 3.32
CA VAL A 772 16.63 24.05 3.45
C VAL A 772 17.28 24.61 2.18
N PHE A 773 16.56 24.52 1.05
CA PHE A 773 16.95 25.15 -0.20
C PHE A 773 15.72 25.39 -1.08
N GLU A 774 15.74 26.51 -1.79
CA GLU A 774 14.87 26.82 -2.93
C GLU A 774 15.67 27.52 -4.03
N GLY A 775 15.49 27.10 -5.28
CA GLY A 775 16.24 27.64 -6.42
C GLY A 775 16.32 26.70 -7.59
N THR A 776 17.19 27.03 -8.55
CA THR A 776 17.42 26.21 -9.74
C THR A 776 18.27 24.96 -9.41
N PRO A 777 18.17 23.87 -10.21
CA PRO A 777 19.07 22.72 -10.06
C PRO A 777 20.56 23.10 -10.14
N ALA A 778 20.91 24.06 -11.03
CA ALA A 778 22.28 24.57 -11.17
C ALA A 778 22.77 25.21 -9.88
N ASP A 779 21.94 26.03 -9.22
CA ASP A 779 22.26 26.63 -7.93
C ASP A 779 22.48 25.60 -6.82
N LEU A 780 21.63 24.54 -6.78
CA LEU A 780 21.73 23.46 -5.81
C LEU A 780 23.04 22.68 -5.97
N VAL A 781 23.41 22.34 -7.21
CA VAL A 781 24.67 21.65 -7.54
C VAL A 781 25.88 22.51 -7.24
N ALA A 782 25.85 23.81 -7.58
CA ALA A 782 26.98 24.73 -7.36
C ALA A 782 27.23 24.98 -5.87
N LYS A 783 26.18 25.22 -5.09
CA LYS A 783 26.26 25.56 -3.66
C LYS A 783 26.41 24.34 -2.75
N ARG A 784 25.85 23.20 -3.10
CA ARG A 784 25.82 21.95 -2.31
C ARG A 784 25.42 22.15 -0.84
N PRO A 785 24.34 22.87 -0.53
CA PRO A 785 24.00 23.24 0.84
C PRO A 785 23.33 22.11 1.62
N THR A 786 22.94 21.02 0.95
CA THR A 786 22.13 19.95 1.48
C THR A 786 22.61 18.58 0.99
N LEU A 787 22.20 17.51 1.66
CA LEU A 787 22.44 16.12 1.20
C LEU A 787 21.94 15.91 -0.24
N THR A 788 20.78 16.48 -0.58
CA THR A 788 20.24 16.44 -1.94
C THR A 788 21.22 17.08 -2.93
N GLY A 789 21.78 18.25 -2.59
CA GLY A 789 22.74 18.96 -3.43
C GLY A 789 24.04 18.20 -3.63
N GLU A 790 24.55 17.54 -2.59
CA GLU A 790 25.76 16.70 -2.66
C GLU A 790 25.54 15.51 -3.60
N HIS A 791 24.42 14.78 -3.43
CA HIS A 791 24.10 13.62 -4.27
C HIS A 791 23.79 14.01 -5.72
N LEU A 792 23.07 15.10 -5.94
CA LEU A 792 22.79 15.59 -7.30
C LEU A 792 24.06 16.02 -8.00
N ALA A 793 24.99 16.71 -7.31
CA ALA A 793 26.27 17.09 -7.86
C ALA A 793 27.12 15.87 -8.26
N ALA A 794 27.16 14.85 -7.41
CA ALA A 794 27.85 13.59 -7.73
C ALA A 794 27.21 12.88 -8.94
N TYR A 795 25.89 12.93 -9.09
CA TYR A 795 25.17 12.31 -10.20
C TYR A 795 25.45 13.01 -11.53
N VAL A 796 25.46 14.32 -11.59
CA VAL A 796 25.70 15.06 -12.84
C VAL A 796 27.19 15.16 -13.20
N GLY A 797 28.08 14.53 -12.43
CA GLY A 797 29.51 14.47 -12.72
C GLY A 797 30.29 15.73 -12.28
N GLY A 798 29.74 16.45 -11.29
CA GLY A 798 30.34 17.64 -10.72
C GLY A 798 31.38 17.33 -9.62
#